data_2ca90d724325cbb8ca0e08e06ad05761
#
_entry.id   2ca90d724325cbb8ca0e08e06ad05761
#
_cell.length_a   1.000
_cell.length_b   1.000
_cell.length_c   1.000
_cell.angle_alpha   90.00
_cell.angle_beta   90.00
_cell.angle_gamma   90.00
#
_symmetry.space_group_name_H-M   'P 1'
#
loop_
_entity.id
_entity.type
_entity.pdbx_description
1 polymer ?
#
loop_
_entity_poly.entity_id
_entity_poly.type
_entity_poly.pdbx_seq_one_letter_code
_entity_poly.pdbx_strand_id
1 'polypeptide(L)'
;MKPVYILFLFVVFFVNAQAQVNPAAKGKISGKVTDATNKQPVDYATVSVYKQGSTSPFNGISTDTKGNFTVDHIPTGEYKVTADFLGYQRATIEHVIVKDGNVSIGEIKLSPMPHQLQGVTITAKTPTVENRIDKMVYNPQNDLSAQGGVAIDILKKVPQITVDIDGNVELQGNANIRFLINGKPSSIFGASLADALASIPASQIKSIEVITSPGAKYDAAGTGGIVNIILKDSKVEGVNGSVNLSAGTRRENGSFNLNVRKGNFGVNAFFSGNAQINSNSPNTRNRDSKDSLNNNTNLFQQGSNNFKRNGYQSGLNFTWNITKHDDLNASIGFNHFGNHADGLTNEFSRKTDPSGNLLSDTSDIRHSNSKFNGTSTDVSVGYKKTFDKEGQELNVLYTSSFGNNSFSSFQQQDYANNVKPSTGISNTNPGKDHETTVSVDYTHPVSKSFTVETGGKLDFNNINNSVATSVLSPDGVFEPSPGQTYSFTYDRKIYAYYLSASASLFNNFLDVKGGLRDEYTVTTADFQGVNIPNYNILAPSLVFSHKLDATQSVKLSYTRRIQRPDYGDLNPFLNISDVHNISTGNPNLKPEKGDNFELGYNKSFDKGANINIAAFYRRNTDDIQSFTTFYSTLDVNGTTYTNVSYNQRYNLGSETRAGINIYASVPITSKLSLRTNMIFSDRRSNNPGFTSVSAFAYRLNLNAQYNFGHDLSAEFFGNYNSSQKGIQGTNPKFVFYNLAMRKMFMNKKASIGLTASNPFAKYVSQSSTTFGNGFYQTNLRLVPVQSFGISLSYKFGKLEFKKDNRDNKEDDNMNNNSDNPPTEKPKDNNGGGGKSK
;
A
#
# COMPACT_ATOMS: atom_id res chain seq x y z
N MET A 1 -34.76 -3.63 -19.17
CA MET A 1 -36.00 -3.06 -18.58
C MET A 1 -36.35 -3.82 -17.32
N LYS A 2 -36.31 -3.07 -16.17
CA LYS A 2 -36.74 -3.47 -14.82
C LYS A 2 -35.99 -4.62 -14.15
N PRO A 3 -35.39 -4.39 -12.97
CA PRO A 3 -36.07 -4.13 -11.70
C PRO A 3 -35.46 -3.02 -10.82
N VAL A 4 -36.22 -1.99 -10.52
CA VAL A 4 -35.83 -0.86 -9.64
C VAL A 4 -36.87 -0.69 -8.50
N TYR A 5 -37.69 -1.68 -8.17
CA TYR A 5 -38.81 -1.52 -7.21
C TYR A 5 -38.72 -2.37 -5.92
N ILE A 6 -37.54 -2.75 -5.43
CA ILE A 6 -37.45 -3.50 -4.14
C ILE A 6 -36.74 -2.73 -3.01
N LEU A 7 -36.28 -1.51 -3.23
CA LEU A 7 -35.54 -0.77 -2.19
C LEU A 7 -36.37 0.32 -1.46
N PHE A 8 -37.68 0.37 -1.60
CA PHE A 8 -38.50 1.42 -0.97
C PHE A 8 -39.48 0.95 0.12
N LEU A 9 -39.34 -0.30 0.61
CA LEU A 9 -40.30 -0.85 1.55
C LEU A 9 -39.77 -1.09 2.98
N PHE A 10 -38.64 -0.45 3.38
CA PHE A 10 -38.06 -0.62 4.72
C PHE A 10 -37.96 0.68 5.55
N VAL A 11 -38.65 1.75 5.19
CA VAL A 11 -38.54 3.06 5.91
C VAL A 11 -39.84 3.45 6.63
N VAL A 12 -40.88 2.62 6.71
CA VAL A 12 -42.15 3.01 7.37
C VAL A 12 -42.51 2.00 8.43
N PHE A 13 -41.70 1.87 9.52
CA PHE A 13 -42.12 1.23 10.76
C PHE A 13 -41.32 1.78 11.97
N PHE A 14 -41.44 3.06 12.27
CA PHE A 14 -41.06 3.59 13.58
C PHE A 14 -41.82 4.91 13.85
N VAL A 15 -43.11 4.82 14.14
CA VAL A 15 -43.80 5.83 14.97
C VAL A 15 -44.93 5.10 15.67
N ASN A 16 -44.77 4.87 16.96
CA ASN A 16 -45.76 5.00 17.99
C ASN A 16 -45.28 4.31 19.28
N ALA A 17 -44.45 5.03 20.03
CA ALA A 17 -44.32 4.76 21.47
C ALA A 17 -45.05 5.92 22.20
N GLN A 18 -46.27 5.69 22.62
CA GLN A 18 -46.99 6.58 23.54
C GLN A 18 -46.30 6.55 24.91
N ALA A 19 -45.79 7.69 25.33
CA ALA A 19 -45.32 7.88 26.70
C ALA A 19 -46.53 7.82 27.66
N GLN A 20 -46.61 6.79 28.50
CA GLN A 20 -47.47 6.78 29.69
C GLN A 20 -46.96 7.84 30.66
N VAL A 21 -47.73 8.87 30.89
CA VAL A 21 -47.54 9.84 31.97
C VAL A 21 -47.91 9.19 33.29
N ASN A 22 -46.91 8.83 34.10
CA ASN A 22 -47.10 8.36 35.46
C ASN A 22 -47.47 9.57 36.36
N PRO A 23 -48.42 9.41 37.32
CA PRO A 23 -48.85 10.50 38.22
C PRO A 23 -47.68 11.03 39.05
N ALA A 24 -47.64 12.35 39.25
CA ALA A 24 -46.54 13.11 39.85
C ALA A 24 -46.12 12.50 41.21
N ALA A 25 -44.89 11.94 41.19
CA ALA A 25 -44.22 11.47 42.39
C ALA A 25 -43.94 12.67 43.31
N LYS A 26 -44.43 12.63 44.55
CA LYS A 26 -44.33 13.73 45.51
C LYS A 26 -43.14 13.64 46.48
N GLY A 27 -42.35 12.58 46.44
CA GLY A 27 -41.22 12.38 47.35
C GLY A 27 -39.96 13.13 46.94
N LYS A 28 -39.17 13.51 47.92
CA LYS A 28 -37.83 14.14 47.72
C LYS A 28 -36.81 13.46 48.63
N ILE A 29 -35.60 13.24 48.12
CA ILE A 29 -34.46 12.80 48.92
C ILE A 29 -33.46 13.98 49.01
N SER A 30 -33.13 14.39 50.22
CA SER A 30 -32.20 15.45 50.48
C SER A 30 -31.08 15.03 51.42
N GLY A 31 -29.92 15.73 51.33
CA GLY A 31 -28.77 15.49 52.20
C GLY A 31 -27.61 16.44 51.88
N LYS A 32 -26.46 16.14 52.47
CA LYS A 32 -25.24 16.90 52.29
C LYS A 32 -24.08 15.96 52.02
N VAL A 33 -23.21 16.28 51.09
CA VAL A 33 -21.96 15.55 50.81
C VAL A 33 -20.78 16.32 51.37
N THR A 34 -19.94 15.60 52.16
CA THR A 34 -18.74 16.19 52.76
C THR A 34 -17.53 15.31 52.59
N ASP A 35 -16.34 15.87 52.64
CA ASP A 35 -15.07 15.14 52.69
C ASP A 35 -14.91 14.49 54.07
N ALA A 36 -14.64 13.19 54.08
CA ALA A 36 -14.50 12.39 55.33
C ALA A 36 -13.30 12.82 56.17
N THR A 37 -12.24 13.47 55.57
CA THR A 37 -10.98 13.82 56.26
C THR A 37 -11.02 15.24 56.85
N ASN A 38 -11.45 16.23 56.04
CA ASN A 38 -11.42 17.63 56.44
C ASN A 38 -12.78 18.22 56.75
N LYS A 39 -13.88 17.44 56.58
CA LYS A 39 -15.30 17.82 56.83
C LYS A 39 -15.79 18.99 55.99
N GLN A 40 -15.06 19.38 54.96
CA GLN A 40 -15.48 20.43 54.05
C GLN A 40 -16.61 19.94 53.13
N PRO A 41 -17.55 20.81 52.71
CA PRO A 41 -18.55 20.43 51.72
C PRO A 41 -17.89 20.10 50.39
N VAL A 42 -18.37 19.04 49.70
CA VAL A 42 -17.94 18.68 48.35
C VAL A 42 -18.98 19.21 47.39
N ASP A 43 -18.59 20.28 46.64
CA ASP A 43 -19.42 20.89 45.59
C ASP A 43 -19.36 20.08 44.29
N TYR A 44 -20.43 20.12 43.51
CA TYR A 44 -20.61 19.43 42.25
C TYR A 44 -20.40 17.91 42.31
N ALA A 45 -20.50 17.27 43.50
CA ALA A 45 -20.53 15.81 43.62
C ALA A 45 -21.84 15.26 42.99
N THR A 46 -21.70 14.24 42.18
CA THR A 46 -22.85 13.59 41.54
C THR A 46 -23.56 12.65 42.51
N VAL A 47 -24.78 12.97 42.86
CA VAL A 47 -25.64 12.10 43.66
C VAL A 47 -26.64 11.36 42.76
N SER A 48 -26.64 10.05 42.77
CA SER A 48 -27.50 9.21 41.94
C SER A 48 -28.39 8.30 42.83
N VAL A 49 -29.69 8.23 42.47
CA VAL A 49 -30.70 7.44 43.15
C VAL A 49 -31.07 6.23 42.28
N TYR A 50 -30.98 5.05 42.85
CA TYR A 50 -31.32 3.77 42.20
C TYR A 50 -32.50 3.12 42.91
N LYS A 51 -33.41 2.49 42.14
CA LYS A 51 -34.37 1.57 42.73
C LYS A 51 -33.64 0.34 43.27
N GLN A 52 -34.10 -0.23 44.37
CA GLN A 52 -33.48 -1.41 44.94
C GLN A 52 -33.38 -2.55 43.94
N GLY A 53 -32.14 -3.08 43.75
CA GLY A 53 -31.83 -4.12 42.77
C GLY A 53 -31.54 -3.62 41.34
N SER A 54 -31.64 -2.30 41.07
CA SER A 54 -31.33 -1.71 39.73
C SER A 54 -29.87 -1.34 39.62
N THR A 55 -29.28 -1.59 38.44
CA THR A 55 -27.92 -1.16 38.05
C THR A 55 -27.90 0.18 37.32
N SER A 56 -29.08 0.69 36.89
CA SER A 56 -29.20 1.99 36.23
C SER A 56 -29.82 3.01 37.19
N PRO A 57 -29.30 4.25 37.22
CA PRO A 57 -29.85 5.31 38.07
C PRO A 57 -31.27 5.66 37.63
N PHE A 58 -32.15 5.80 38.59
CA PHE A 58 -33.52 6.26 38.39
C PHE A 58 -33.59 7.78 38.24
N ASN A 59 -32.83 8.50 39.08
CA ASN A 59 -32.71 9.97 39.06
C ASN A 59 -31.36 10.40 39.65
N GLY A 60 -30.94 11.66 39.48
CA GLY A 60 -29.72 12.15 40.09
C GLY A 60 -29.56 13.66 39.93
N ILE A 61 -28.70 14.25 40.78
CA ILE A 61 -28.40 15.68 40.82
C ILE A 61 -26.96 15.90 41.25
N SER A 62 -26.39 17.08 40.98
CA SER A 62 -25.10 17.50 41.56
C SER A 62 -25.32 18.33 42.81
N THR A 63 -24.39 18.24 43.78
CA THR A 63 -24.40 19.08 45.00
C THR A 63 -24.17 20.54 44.68
N ASP A 64 -24.73 21.41 45.50
CA ASP A 64 -24.46 22.86 45.47
C ASP A 64 -23.06 23.21 46.05
N THR A 65 -22.70 24.50 46.05
CA THR A 65 -21.42 25.00 46.61
C THR A 65 -21.26 24.79 48.13
N LYS A 66 -22.34 24.40 48.84
CA LYS A 66 -22.34 24.05 50.27
C LYS A 66 -22.41 22.56 50.47
N GLY A 67 -22.34 21.76 49.39
CA GLY A 67 -22.42 20.32 49.43
C GLY A 67 -23.83 19.75 49.56
N ASN A 68 -24.90 20.57 49.56
CA ASN A 68 -26.25 20.09 49.72
C ASN A 68 -26.83 19.58 48.40
N PHE A 69 -27.72 18.62 48.44
CA PHE A 69 -28.46 18.14 47.29
C PHE A 69 -29.94 17.84 47.65
N THR A 70 -30.79 17.97 46.66
CA THR A 70 -32.23 17.57 46.77
C THR A 70 -32.64 16.96 45.43
N VAL A 71 -32.99 15.68 45.43
CA VAL A 71 -33.52 14.96 44.28
C VAL A 71 -35.02 14.93 44.39
N ASP A 72 -35.72 15.63 43.49
CA ASP A 72 -37.16 15.73 43.45
C ASP A 72 -37.82 14.61 42.64
N HIS A 73 -39.14 14.46 42.76
CA HIS A 73 -39.96 13.55 41.98
C HIS A 73 -39.60 12.04 42.18
N ILE A 74 -39.31 11.65 43.43
CA ILE A 74 -39.05 10.28 43.78
C ILE A 74 -40.35 9.57 44.20
N PRO A 75 -40.81 8.51 43.50
CA PRO A 75 -41.98 7.73 43.92
C PRO A 75 -41.76 7.08 45.28
N THR A 76 -42.87 6.71 45.96
CA THR A 76 -42.82 5.90 47.18
C THR A 76 -42.14 4.58 46.87
N GLY A 77 -41.17 4.18 47.68
CA GLY A 77 -40.39 2.95 47.45
C GLY A 77 -39.08 2.92 48.23
N GLU A 78 -38.32 1.86 48.00
CA GLU A 78 -37.01 1.66 48.59
C GLU A 78 -35.93 1.93 47.55
N TYR A 79 -34.90 2.70 47.92
CA TYR A 79 -33.84 3.23 47.03
C TYR A 79 -32.47 3.04 47.61
N LYS A 80 -31.48 2.98 46.72
CA LYS A 80 -30.09 3.10 47.02
C LYS A 80 -29.62 4.46 46.53
N VAL A 81 -28.88 5.22 47.33
CA VAL A 81 -28.30 6.53 46.96
C VAL A 81 -26.79 6.41 46.95
N THR A 82 -26.18 6.85 45.88
CA THR A 82 -24.71 6.90 45.75
C THR A 82 -24.27 8.34 45.55
N ALA A 83 -23.14 8.72 46.16
CA ALA A 83 -22.43 9.97 45.90
C ALA A 83 -21.06 9.66 45.29
N ASP A 84 -20.72 10.38 44.23
CA ASP A 84 -19.53 10.16 43.45
C ASP A 84 -18.88 11.50 43.14
N PHE A 85 -17.55 11.61 43.31
CA PHE A 85 -16.76 12.79 42.98
C PHE A 85 -15.36 12.41 42.57
N LEU A 86 -14.79 13.15 41.62
CA LEU A 86 -13.45 12.87 41.10
C LEU A 86 -12.38 12.93 42.22
N GLY A 87 -11.61 11.86 42.39
CA GLY A 87 -10.60 11.75 43.45
C GLY A 87 -11.11 11.18 44.76
N TYR A 88 -12.37 10.79 44.86
CA TYR A 88 -12.97 10.19 46.01
C TYR A 88 -13.49 8.81 45.76
N GLN A 89 -13.53 7.99 46.81
CA GLN A 89 -14.17 6.66 46.77
C GLN A 89 -15.70 6.85 46.82
N ARG A 90 -16.42 6.17 45.91
CA ARG A 90 -17.86 6.25 45.84
C ARG A 90 -18.49 5.81 47.22
N ALA A 91 -19.33 6.68 47.77
CA ALA A 91 -20.10 6.35 48.97
C ALA A 91 -21.51 5.88 48.54
N THR A 92 -22.03 4.92 49.27
CA THR A 92 -23.35 4.32 49.01
C THR A 92 -24.16 4.25 50.33
N ILE A 93 -25.43 4.68 50.27
CA ILE A 93 -26.40 4.48 51.33
C ILE A 93 -27.46 3.51 50.76
N GLU A 94 -27.57 2.36 51.34
CA GLU A 94 -28.57 1.34 51.01
C GLU A 94 -29.87 1.57 51.83
N HIS A 95 -30.97 1.02 51.38
CA HIS A 95 -32.25 0.99 52.09
C HIS A 95 -32.87 2.38 52.45
N VAL A 96 -32.80 3.34 51.52
CA VAL A 96 -33.45 4.63 51.68
C VAL A 96 -34.94 4.48 51.36
N ILE A 97 -35.82 4.48 52.40
CA ILE A 97 -37.27 4.31 52.26
C ILE A 97 -37.93 5.69 52.06
N VAL A 98 -38.48 5.92 50.87
CA VAL A 98 -39.30 7.08 50.58
C VAL A 98 -40.76 6.73 50.76
N LYS A 99 -41.42 7.35 51.79
CA LYS A 99 -42.86 7.41 51.99
C LYS A 99 -43.35 8.74 51.45
N ASP A 100 -44.64 9.01 51.51
CA ASP A 100 -45.15 10.29 51.08
C ASP A 100 -44.47 11.45 51.84
N GLY A 101 -43.62 12.24 51.14
CA GLY A 101 -42.93 13.39 51.69
C GLY A 101 -41.41 13.45 51.43
N ASN A 102 -40.75 14.35 52.18
CA ASN A 102 -39.31 14.59 52.11
C ASN A 102 -38.56 13.63 53.03
N VAL A 103 -37.54 12.94 52.49
CA VAL A 103 -36.60 12.08 53.22
C VAL A 103 -35.24 12.75 53.28
N SER A 104 -34.75 13.09 54.47
CA SER A 104 -33.36 13.55 54.64
C SER A 104 -32.49 12.35 55.01
N ILE A 105 -31.47 12.08 54.21
CA ILE A 105 -30.53 10.99 54.47
C ILE A 105 -29.27 11.45 55.20
N GLY A 106 -29.27 12.71 55.64
CA GLY A 106 -28.17 13.27 56.43
C GLY A 106 -26.89 13.53 55.59
N GLU A 107 -25.78 13.25 56.22
CA GLU A 107 -24.45 13.56 55.60
C GLU A 107 -23.86 12.29 54.95
N ILE A 108 -23.49 12.40 53.68
CA ILE A 108 -22.74 11.40 52.93
C ILE A 108 -21.26 11.82 52.99
N LYS A 109 -20.40 11.00 53.55
CA LYS A 109 -18.97 11.24 53.68
C LYS A 109 -18.23 10.57 52.54
N LEU A 110 -17.55 11.33 51.69
CA LEU A 110 -16.65 10.85 50.66
C LEU A 110 -15.23 10.73 51.20
N SER A 111 -14.64 9.55 51.13
CA SER A 111 -13.24 9.32 51.49
C SER A 111 -12.35 9.61 50.30
N PRO A 112 -11.29 10.45 50.42
CA PRO A 112 -10.31 10.64 49.34
C PRO A 112 -9.71 9.29 48.94
N MET A 113 -9.58 9.01 47.65
CA MET A 113 -8.76 7.87 47.19
C MET A 113 -7.30 8.18 47.51
N PRO A 114 -6.53 7.27 48.10
CA PRO A 114 -5.10 7.43 48.14
C PRO A 114 -4.61 7.60 46.70
N HIS A 115 -3.86 8.67 46.43
CA HIS A 115 -3.25 8.88 45.12
C HIS A 115 -2.27 7.76 44.83
N GLN A 116 -2.79 6.67 44.26
CA GLN A 116 -2.01 5.89 43.35
C GLN A 116 -2.02 6.73 42.05
N LEU A 117 -0.90 7.36 41.75
CA LEU A 117 -0.61 7.90 40.45
C LEU A 117 -0.71 6.72 39.48
N GLN A 118 -1.91 6.42 39.00
CA GLN A 118 -2.02 5.67 37.76
C GLN A 118 -1.35 6.58 36.73
N GLY A 119 -0.15 6.18 36.35
CA GLY A 119 0.55 6.83 35.25
C GLY A 119 -0.46 7.06 34.14
N VAL A 120 -0.66 8.30 33.75
CA VAL A 120 -1.34 8.60 32.52
C VAL A 120 -0.54 7.86 31.46
N THR A 121 -1.03 6.69 31.07
CA THR A 121 -0.54 6.02 29.87
C THR A 121 -0.95 6.96 28.76
N ILE A 122 -0.09 7.92 28.46
CA ILE A 122 -0.12 8.61 27.19
C ILE A 122 0.14 7.49 26.21
N THR A 123 -0.91 6.87 25.70
CA THR A 123 -0.83 6.13 24.46
C THR A 123 -0.49 7.19 23.42
N ALA A 124 0.82 7.44 23.26
CA ALA A 124 1.32 8.24 22.19
C ALA A 124 0.68 7.65 20.93
N LYS A 125 -0.17 8.42 20.26
CA LYS A 125 -0.72 7.99 18.97
C LYS A 125 0.51 7.67 18.12
N THR A 126 0.68 6.41 17.78
CA THR A 126 1.76 5.98 16.90
C THR A 126 1.80 6.96 15.73
N PRO A 127 2.91 7.61 15.43
CA PRO A 127 2.94 8.60 14.36
C PRO A 127 2.51 7.95 13.04
N THR A 128 1.86 8.70 12.17
CA THR A 128 1.47 8.20 10.83
C THR A 128 2.70 7.76 10.04
N VAL A 129 3.84 8.39 10.27
CA VAL A 129 5.14 8.04 9.68
C VAL A 129 6.18 7.90 10.79
N GLU A 130 6.85 6.76 10.83
CA GLU A 130 7.95 6.45 11.74
C GLU A 130 9.21 6.17 10.92
N ASN A 131 10.34 6.80 11.26
CA ASN A 131 11.61 6.59 10.59
C ASN A 131 12.52 5.70 11.46
N ARG A 132 12.91 4.55 10.91
CA ARG A 132 13.87 3.60 11.48
C ARG A 132 15.19 3.66 10.70
N ILE A 133 16.26 3.08 11.24
CA ILE A 133 17.60 3.12 10.63
C ILE A 133 17.58 2.60 9.18
N ASP A 134 16.85 1.55 8.91
CA ASP A 134 16.83 0.85 7.62
C ASP A 134 15.55 1.08 6.80
N LYS A 135 14.50 1.66 7.39
CA LYS A 135 13.19 1.82 6.73
C LYS A 135 12.38 2.98 7.30
N MET A 136 11.45 3.46 6.49
CA MET A 136 10.34 4.30 6.91
C MET A 136 9.08 3.44 7.02
N VAL A 137 8.29 3.64 8.07
CA VAL A 137 7.04 2.91 8.33
C VAL A 137 5.87 3.88 8.25
N TYR A 138 4.96 3.64 7.34
CA TYR A 138 3.70 4.38 7.21
C TYR A 138 2.55 3.59 7.84
N ASN A 139 1.82 4.19 8.78
CA ASN A 139 0.74 3.57 9.54
C ASN A 139 -0.64 4.07 9.04
N PRO A 140 -1.30 3.38 8.10
CA PRO A 140 -2.55 3.85 7.49
C PRO A 140 -3.74 3.86 8.45
N GLN A 141 -3.64 3.19 9.62
CA GLN A 141 -4.70 3.19 10.63
C GLN A 141 -4.97 4.59 11.19
N ASN A 142 -3.96 5.45 11.18
CA ASN A 142 -4.03 6.83 11.65
C ASN A 142 -4.46 7.81 10.53
N ASP A 143 -4.70 7.28 9.33
CA ASP A 143 -5.17 8.02 8.17
C ASP A 143 -6.66 7.73 7.91
N LEU A 144 -7.52 8.72 8.16
CA LEU A 144 -8.98 8.57 8.02
C LEU A 144 -9.42 8.24 6.60
N SER A 145 -8.68 8.69 5.61
CA SER A 145 -9.00 8.49 4.20
C SER A 145 -8.58 7.13 3.65
N ALA A 146 -7.69 6.42 4.38
CA ALA A 146 -7.15 5.12 3.96
C ALA A 146 -8.12 3.94 4.18
N GLN A 147 -9.22 4.13 4.89
CA GLN A 147 -10.05 3.02 5.40
C GLN A 147 -11.04 2.40 4.40
N GLY A 148 -11.23 2.91 3.23
CA GLY A 148 -12.24 2.43 2.28
C GLY A 148 -11.72 2.10 0.88
N GLY A 149 -10.40 2.18 0.67
CA GLY A 149 -9.75 1.93 -0.62
C GLY A 149 -9.00 0.60 -0.66
N VAL A 150 -8.08 0.54 -1.59
CA VAL A 150 -7.14 -0.57 -1.82
C VAL A 150 -5.70 -0.13 -1.56
N ALA A 151 -4.73 -1.04 -1.63
CA ALA A 151 -3.32 -0.73 -1.36
C ALA A 151 -2.78 0.40 -2.24
N ILE A 152 -3.19 0.51 -3.49
CA ILE A 152 -2.84 1.63 -4.39
C ILE A 152 -3.22 2.98 -3.77
N ASP A 153 -4.40 3.09 -3.17
CA ASP A 153 -4.88 4.36 -2.61
C ASP A 153 -4.11 4.74 -1.35
N ILE A 154 -3.63 3.74 -0.61
CA ILE A 154 -2.71 3.97 0.51
C ILE A 154 -1.34 4.38 -0.01
N LEU A 155 -0.80 3.69 -1.00
CA LEU A 155 0.54 3.98 -1.56
C LEU A 155 0.64 5.40 -2.10
N LYS A 156 -0.43 5.96 -2.66
CA LYS A 156 -0.48 7.39 -3.07
C LYS A 156 -0.20 8.37 -1.91
N LYS A 157 -0.34 7.92 -0.67
CA LYS A 157 -0.17 8.74 0.55
C LYS A 157 1.13 8.45 1.29
N VAL A 158 1.82 7.38 0.89
CA VAL A 158 3.09 6.97 1.49
C VAL A 158 4.18 7.92 1.02
N PRO A 159 4.99 8.48 1.94
CA PRO A 159 6.11 9.32 1.57
C PRO A 159 7.07 8.58 0.62
N GLN A 160 7.69 9.34 -0.29
CA GLN A 160 8.67 8.86 -1.26
C GLN A 160 8.08 7.94 -2.36
N ILE A 161 6.82 7.55 -2.26
CA ILE A 161 6.12 6.75 -3.28
C ILE A 161 5.28 7.66 -4.18
N THR A 162 5.31 7.37 -5.46
CA THR A 162 4.45 7.97 -6.48
C THR A 162 3.66 6.86 -7.15
N VAL A 163 2.38 7.11 -7.39
CA VAL A 163 1.51 6.18 -8.13
C VAL A 163 0.88 6.93 -9.29
N ASP A 164 1.09 6.44 -10.50
CA ASP A 164 0.49 7.03 -11.69
C ASP A 164 -0.98 6.60 -11.90
N ILE A 165 -1.58 7.06 -13.01
CA ILE A 165 -2.98 6.77 -13.31
C ILE A 165 -3.22 5.30 -13.67
N ASP A 166 -2.24 4.65 -14.23
CA ASP A 166 -2.30 3.25 -14.61
C ASP A 166 -2.04 2.33 -13.42
N GLY A 167 -1.69 2.90 -12.25
CA GLY A 167 -1.39 2.20 -11.01
C GLY A 167 0.07 1.77 -10.90
N ASN A 168 0.95 2.24 -11.80
CA ASN A 168 2.37 1.98 -11.68
C ASN A 168 2.92 2.74 -10.48
N VAL A 169 3.76 2.08 -9.73
CA VAL A 169 4.33 2.61 -8.48
C VAL A 169 5.81 2.87 -8.68
N GLU A 170 6.25 4.02 -8.25
CA GLU A 170 7.66 4.41 -8.26
C GLU A 170 8.10 4.86 -6.86
N LEU A 171 9.29 4.48 -6.48
CA LEU A 171 9.95 4.92 -5.26
C LEU A 171 11.05 5.92 -5.61
N GLN A 172 10.89 7.16 -5.13
CA GLN A 172 11.77 8.28 -5.47
C GLN A 172 12.02 8.41 -7.00
N GLY A 173 10.97 8.12 -7.79
CA GLY A 173 11.04 8.20 -9.26
C GLY A 173 11.67 7.01 -9.96
N ASN A 174 11.98 5.93 -9.27
CA ASN A 174 12.42 4.67 -9.87
C ASN A 174 11.27 3.66 -9.84
N ALA A 175 10.93 3.09 -10.99
CA ALA A 175 9.89 2.07 -11.14
C ALA A 175 10.39 0.65 -10.80
N ASN A 176 11.72 0.43 -10.80
CA ASN A 176 12.34 -0.87 -10.54
C ASN A 176 12.39 -1.16 -9.04
N ILE A 177 11.23 -1.33 -8.42
CA ILE A 177 11.08 -1.59 -6.98
C ILE A 177 10.59 -3.01 -6.73
N ARG A 178 11.02 -3.59 -5.62
CA ARG A 178 10.55 -4.91 -5.17
C ARG A 178 9.37 -4.73 -4.20
N PHE A 179 8.26 -5.39 -4.50
CA PHE A 179 7.11 -5.46 -3.59
C PHE A 179 7.14 -6.73 -2.77
N LEU A 180 6.81 -6.58 -1.47
CA LEU A 180 6.71 -7.69 -0.53
C LEU A 180 5.38 -7.60 0.23
N ILE A 181 4.87 -8.74 0.66
CA ILE A 181 3.77 -8.85 1.64
C ILE A 181 4.32 -9.58 2.87
N ASN A 182 4.26 -8.92 4.04
CA ASN A 182 4.81 -9.46 5.29
C ASN A 182 6.29 -9.90 5.18
N GLY A 183 7.07 -9.13 4.42
CA GLY A 183 8.48 -9.43 4.15
C GLY A 183 8.75 -10.49 3.10
N LYS A 184 7.71 -11.01 2.44
CA LYS A 184 7.80 -12.14 1.49
C LYS A 184 7.44 -11.68 0.08
N PRO A 185 8.12 -12.18 -0.97
CA PRO A 185 7.65 -12.07 -2.34
C PRO A 185 6.25 -12.69 -2.47
N SER A 186 5.43 -12.13 -3.32
CA SER A 186 4.11 -12.70 -3.62
C SER A 186 3.90 -12.71 -5.14
N SER A 187 3.46 -13.82 -5.68
CA SER A 187 3.15 -13.98 -7.10
C SER A 187 1.99 -13.10 -7.57
N ILE A 188 1.17 -12.60 -6.63
CA ILE A 188 0.13 -11.62 -6.95
C ILE A 188 0.68 -10.40 -7.72
N PHE A 189 1.97 -10.10 -7.57
CA PHE A 189 2.64 -9.01 -8.27
C PHE A 189 3.20 -9.39 -9.65
N GLY A 190 3.14 -10.66 -10.04
CA GLY A 190 3.84 -11.16 -11.22
C GLY A 190 3.23 -10.77 -12.56
N ALA A 191 1.90 -10.71 -12.67
CA ALA A 191 1.22 -10.41 -13.94
C ALA A 191 0.97 -8.90 -14.14
N SER A 192 0.55 -8.20 -13.09
CA SER A 192 0.34 -6.76 -13.07
C SER A 192 0.38 -6.24 -11.64
N LEU A 193 1.42 -5.48 -11.33
CA LEU A 193 1.59 -4.86 -10.02
C LEU A 193 0.38 -3.96 -9.66
N ALA A 194 -0.10 -3.17 -10.61
CA ALA A 194 -1.21 -2.25 -10.41
C ALA A 194 -2.50 -3.00 -10.01
N ASP A 195 -2.77 -4.11 -10.68
CA ASP A 195 -3.98 -4.89 -10.43
C ASP A 195 -3.87 -5.68 -9.13
N ALA A 196 -2.70 -6.21 -8.83
CA ALA A 196 -2.41 -6.85 -7.56
C ALA A 196 -2.62 -5.89 -6.36
N LEU A 197 -2.06 -4.69 -6.44
CA LEU A 197 -2.24 -3.66 -5.41
C LEU A 197 -3.69 -3.17 -5.32
N ALA A 198 -4.42 -3.14 -6.44
CA ALA A 198 -5.85 -2.83 -6.45
C ALA A 198 -6.71 -3.92 -5.79
N SER A 199 -6.20 -5.14 -5.67
CA SER A 199 -6.91 -6.27 -5.04
C SER A 199 -6.73 -6.32 -3.52
N ILE A 200 -5.68 -5.70 -2.94
CA ILE A 200 -5.40 -5.70 -1.50
C ILE A 200 -6.25 -4.63 -0.80
N PRO A 201 -7.20 -5.01 0.09
CA PRO A 201 -8.01 -4.02 0.80
C PRO A 201 -7.18 -3.18 1.76
N ALA A 202 -7.37 -1.87 1.74
CA ALA A 202 -6.72 -0.94 2.66
C ALA A 202 -6.95 -1.29 4.15
N SER A 203 -8.13 -1.82 4.46
CA SER A 203 -8.51 -2.22 5.83
C SER A 203 -7.65 -3.34 6.40
N GLN A 204 -7.01 -4.15 5.56
CA GLN A 204 -6.12 -5.25 5.98
C GLN A 204 -4.69 -4.79 6.22
N ILE A 205 -4.29 -3.61 5.76
CA ILE A 205 -2.93 -3.13 5.88
C ILE A 205 -2.70 -2.60 7.29
N LYS A 206 -1.70 -3.15 7.98
CA LYS A 206 -1.21 -2.66 9.26
C LYS A 206 -0.29 -1.47 9.05
N SER A 207 0.71 -1.64 8.19
CA SER A 207 1.69 -0.62 7.85
C SER A 207 2.28 -0.89 6.47
N ILE A 208 2.86 0.15 5.87
CA ILE A 208 3.70 0.03 4.67
C ILE A 208 5.11 0.46 5.06
N GLU A 209 6.06 -0.43 4.83
CA GLU A 209 7.47 -0.16 5.04
C GLU A 209 8.11 0.23 3.72
N VAL A 210 8.78 1.36 3.69
CA VAL A 210 9.53 1.87 2.54
C VAL A 210 11.01 1.79 2.87
N ILE A 211 11.73 1.02 2.07
CA ILE A 211 13.14 0.74 2.27
C ILE A 211 13.89 1.26 1.03
N THR A 212 14.39 2.48 1.11
CA THR A 212 15.13 3.12 0.01
C THR A 212 16.53 2.53 -0.17
N SER A 213 17.07 1.99 0.92
CA SER A 213 18.40 1.40 0.98
C SER A 213 18.34 0.01 1.63
N PRO A 214 17.81 -1.01 0.91
CA PRO A 214 17.62 -2.35 1.47
C PRO A 214 18.96 -2.99 1.84
N GLY A 215 19.04 -3.53 3.06
CA GLY A 215 20.21 -4.30 3.53
C GLY A 215 20.34 -5.67 2.86
N ALA A 216 21.43 -6.37 3.16
CA ALA A 216 21.79 -7.64 2.54
C ALA A 216 20.76 -8.79 2.73
N LYS A 217 19.93 -8.73 3.78
CA LYS A 217 18.83 -9.68 4.01
C LYS A 217 17.83 -9.72 2.85
N TYR A 218 17.63 -8.60 2.15
CA TYR A 218 16.67 -8.50 1.04
C TYR A 218 17.31 -8.87 -0.29
N ASP A 219 16.50 -9.41 -1.21
CA ASP A 219 16.95 -9.77 -2.55
C ASP A 219 17.66 -8.60 -3.25
N ALA A 220 18.67 -8.87 -4.03
CA ALA A 220 19.38 -7.85 -4.81
C ALA A 220 18.50 -7.20 -5.89
N ALA A 221 17.38 -7.80 -6.25
CA ALA A 221 16.46 -7.29 -7.25
C ALA A 221 15.73 -6.00 -6.80
N GLY A 222 15.52 -5.07 -7.75
CA GLY A 222 14.85 -3.80 -7.57
C GLY A 222 15.82 -2.65 -7.30
N THR A 223 16.21 -1.93 -8.33
CA THR A 223 17.16 -0.80 -8.23
C THR A 223 16.59 0.40 -7.48
N GLY A 224 15.25 0.50 -7.40
CA GLY A 224 14.53 1.60 -6.72
C GLY A 224 14.35 1.43 -5.22
N GLY A 225 14.57 0.22 -4.68
CA GLY A 225 14.32 -0.11 -3.28
C GLY A 225 13.19 -1.13 -3.08
N ILE A 226 12.64 -1.18 -1.86
CA ILE A 226 11.61 -2.16 -1.48
C ILE A 226 10.41 -1.45 -0.88
N VAL A 227 9.21 -1.90 -1.25
CA VAL A 227 7.94 -1.57 -0.60
C VAL A 227 7.37 -2.85 -0.01
N ASN A 228 7.28 -2.91 1.32
CA ASN A 228 6.80 -4.06 2.05
C ASN A 228 5.45 -3.73 2.70
N ILE A 229 4.40 -4.40 2.27
CA ILE A 229 3.05 -4.24 2.80
C ILE A 229 2.87 -5.22 3.96
N ILE A 230 2.80 -4.69 5.17
CA ILE A 230 2.54 -5.47 6.37
C ILE A 230 1.04 -5.57 6.59
N LEU A 231 0.51 -6.75 6.54
CA LEU A 231 -0.88 -7.03 6.86
C LEU A 231 -1.07 -7.15 8.38
N LYS A 232 -2.29 -6.93 8.84
CA LYS A 232 -2.62 -6.96 10.27
C LYS A 232 -2.49 -8.38 10.83
N ASP A 233 -1.65 -8.53 11.85
CA ASP A 233 -1.69 -9.69 12.73
C ASP A 233 -2.68 -9.44 13.86
N SER A 234 -3.59 -10.36 14.11
CA SER A 234 -4.50 -10.23 15.24
C SER A 234 -3.90 -10.88 16.49
N LYS A 235 -3.20 -10.09 17.33
CA LYS A 235 -2.84 -10.52 18.71
C LYS A 235 -4.00 -10.37 19.70
N VAL A 236 -5.22 -10.21 19.22
CA VAL A 236 -6.37 -9.87 20.03
C VAL A 236 -7.26 -11.10 20.15
N GLU A 237 -7.54 -11.58 21.38
CA GLU A 237 -8.48 -12.67 21.61
C GLU A 237 -9.90 -12.21 21.29
N GLY A 238 -10.69 -13.09 20.70
CA GLY A 238 -12.08 -12.83 20.32
C GLY A 238 -12.35 -12.99 18.83
N VAL A 239 -13.50 -12.51 18.44
CA VAL A 239 -13.95 -12.49 17.05
C VAL A 239 -14.15 -11.04 16.64
N ASN A 240 -13.51 -10.63 15.56
CA ASN A 240 -13.75 -9.32 14.95
C ASN A 240 -13.74 -9.41 13.43
N GLY A 241 -14.36 -8.45 12.81
CA GLY A 241 -14.33 -8.37 11.35
C GLY A 241 -14.80 -7.04 10.83
N SER A 242 -14.76 -6.92 9.50
CA SER A 242 -15.25 -5.74 8.79
C SER A 242 -15.84 -6.13 7.45
N VAL A 243 -16.86 -5.36 7.05
CA VAL A 243 -17.40 -5.34 5.68
C VAL A 243 -17.19 -3.94 5.14
N ASN A 244 -16.65 -3.83 3.93
CA ASN A 244 -16.52 -2.57 3.23
C ASN A 244 -17.12 -2.75 1.83
N LEU A 245 -17.97 -1.83 1.42
CA LEU A 245 -18.60 -1.79 0.12
C LEU A 245 -18.39 -0.40 -0.47
N SER A 246 -18.10 -0.31 -1.75
CA SER A 246 -18.09 0.95 -2.45
C SER A 246 -18.66 0.78 -3.86
N ALA A 247 -19.48 1.73 -4.27
CA ALA A 247 -20.03 1.79 -5.61
C ALA A 247 -19.77 3.19 -6.17
N GLY A 248 -19.39 3.24 -7.43
CA GLY A 248 -19.08 4.48 -8.11
C GLY A 248 -19.39 4.40 -9.59
N THR A 249 -19.28 5.54 -10.25
CA THR A 249 -19.56 5.63 -11.69
C THR A 249 -18.55 4.87 -12.55
N ARG A 250 -17.43 4.42 -11.98
CA ARG A 250 -16.33 3.72 -12.69
C ARG A 250 -15.77 2.51 -11.99
N ARG A 251 -15.88 2.42 -10.67
CA ARG A 251 -15.31 1.33 -9.87
C ARG A 251 -16.29 0.88 -8.81
N GLU A 252 -16.35 -0.41 -8.63
CA GLU A 252 -17.06 -1.08 -7.55
C GLU A 252 -16.07 -1.93 -6.77
N ASN A 253 -16.15 -1.90 -5.44
CA ASN A 253 -15.30 -2.71 -4.58
C ASN A 253 -16.13 -3.28 -3.43
N GLY A 254 -15.81 -4.52 -3.05
CA GLY A 254 -16.37 -5.17 -1.88
C GLY A 254 -15.27 -5.92 -1.13
N SER A 255 -15.24 -5.81 0.19
CA SER A 255 -14.34 -6.63 1.00
C SER A 255 -14.97 -7.07 2.30
N PHE A 256 -14.60 -8.27 2.71
CA PHE A 256 -14.93 -8.90 3.98
C PHE A 256 -13.66 -9.39 4.66
N ASN A 257 -13.54 -9.16 5.95
CA ASN A 257 -12.46 -9.67 6.77
C ASN A 257 -13.01 -10.22 8.07
N LEU A 258 -12.53 -11.40 8.49
CA LEU A 258 -12.88 -12.05 9.74
C LEU A 258 -11.62 -12.54 10.44
N ASN A 259 -11.41 -12.13 11.66
CA ASN A 259 -10.34 -12.62 12.53
C ASN A 259 -10.98 -13.36 13.72
N VAL A 260 -10.49 -14.55 13.98
CA VAL A 260 -10.87 -15.37 15.13
C VAL A 260 -9.59 -15.77 15.85
N ARG A 261 -9.45 -15.44 17.12
CA ARG A 261 -8.33 -15.88 17.94
C ARG A 261 -8.81 -16.42 19.27
N LYS A 262 -8.31 -17.60 19.63
CA LYS A 262 -8.58 -18.25 20.91
C LYS A 262 -7.27 -18.87 21.41
N GLY A 263 -6.76 -18.37 22.54
CA GLY A 263 -5.50 -18.83 23.10
C GLY A 263 -4.34 -18.73 22.10
N ASN A 264 -3.67 -19.85 21.87
CA ASN A 264 -2.50 -19.94 21.00
C ASN A 264 -2.84 -20.02 19.51
N PHE A 265 -4.12 -20.10 19.13
CA PHE A 265 -4.55 -20.25 17.75
C PHE A 265 -5.23 -18.99 17.23
N GLY A 266 -4.89 -18.61 16.03
CA GLY A 266 -5.54 -17.54 15.30
C GLY A 266 -5.87 -17.97 13.88
N VAL A 267 -7.05 -17.56 13.39
CA VAL A 267 -7.46 -17.73 12.00
C VAL A 267 -7.92 -16.38 11.47
N ASN A 268 -7.38 -15.98 10.33
CA ASN A 268 -7.87 -14.86 9.57
C ASN A 268 -8.41 -15.35 8.23
N ALA A 269 -9.63 -14.97 7.89
CA ALA A 269 -10.24 -15.22 6.59
C ALA A 269 -10.57 -13.88 5.94
N PHE A 270 -10.30 -13.76 4.66
CA PHE A 270 -10.67 -12.56 3.92
C PHE A 270 -11.16 -12.89 2.51
N PHE A 271 -12.00 -12.03 2.01
CA PHE A 271 -12.41 -11.95 0.62
C PHE A 271 -12.43 -10.49 0.17
N SER A 272 -11.97 -10.20 -1.03
CA SER A 272 -12.20 -8.90 -1.66
C SER A 272 -12.39 -9.06 -3.15
N GLY A 273 -13.21 -8.18 -3.73
CA GLY A 273 -13.46 -8.11 -5.16
C GLY A 273 -13.54 -6.67 -5.61
N ASN A 274 -13.11 -6.42 -6.84
CA ASN A 274 -13.22 -5.13 -7.50
C ASN A 274 -13.65 -5.30 -8.95
N ALA A 275 -14.35 -4.32 -9.46
CA ALA A 275 -14.69 -4.22 -10.87
C ALA A 275 -14.48 -2.78 -11.36
N GLN A 276 -13.90 -2.63 -12.53
CA GLN A 276 -13.80 -1.36 -13.23
C GLN A 276 -14.75 -1.37 -14.42
N ILE A 277 -15.69 -0.44 -14.40
CA ILE A 277 -16.71 -0.25 -15.42
C ILE A 277 -16.48 1.09 -16.13
N ASN A 278 -17.03 1.24 -17.34
CA ASN A 278 -17.05 2.51 -18.08
C ASN A 278 -15.69 3.18 -18.27
N SER A 279 -14.76 2.51 -18.93
CA SER A 279 -13.39 2.99 -19.17
C SER A 279 -13.10 3.21 -20.67
N ASN A 280 -13.94 3.96 -21.38
CA ASN A 280 -13.65 4.35 -22.76
C ASN A 280 -12.55 5.41 -22.80
N SER A 281 -11.45 5.11 -23.51
CA SER A 281 -10.24 5.93 -23.66
C SER A 281 -10.04 6.28 -25.13
N PRO A 282 -10.50 7.47 -25.61
CA PRO A 282 -10.18 7.95 -26.95
C PRO A 282 -8.67 8.14 -27.12
N ASN A 283 -8.17 7.85 -28.31
CA ASN A 283 -6.77 8.04 -28.66
C ASN A 283 -6.61 8.50 -30.10
N THR A 284 -5.52 9.24 -30.35
CA THR A 284 -5.07 9.58 -31.68
C THR A 284 -3.56 9.34 -31.78
N ARG A 285 -3.11 8.86 -32.93
CA ARG A 285 -1.70 8.69 -33.24
C ARG A 285 -1.45 9.28 -34.62
N ASN A 286 -0.43 10.08 -34.77
CA ASN A 286 0.03 10.58 -36.05
C ASN A 286 1.50 10.25 -36.22
N ARG A 287 1.89 9.60 -37.32
CA ARG A 287 3.26 9.25 -37.65
C ARG A 287 3.60 9.69 -39.03
N ASP A 288 4.63 10.52 -39.13
CA ASP A 288 5.29 10.86 -40.37
C ASP A 288 6.57 10.03 -40.50
N SER A 289 6.77 9.38 -41.63
CA SER A 289 7.92 8.50 -41.86
C SER A 289 8.41 8.57 -43.29
N LYS A 290 9.71 8.28 -43.48
CA LYS A 290 10.37 8.27 -44.80
C LYS A 290 10.91 6.88 -45.09
N ASP A 291 10.69 6.42 -46.32
CA ASP A 291 11.31 5.19 -46.82
C ASP A 291 12.70 5.44 -47.39
N SER A 292 13.39 4.39 -47.88
CA SER A 292 14.71 4.45 -48.48
C SER A 292 14.80 5.32 -49.75
N LEU A 293 13.66 5.56 -50.43
CA LEU A 293 13.53 6.43 -51.58
C LEU A 293 13.13 7.86 -51.21
N ASN A 294 13.15 8.21 -49.91
CA ASN A 294 12.68 9.48 -49.37
C ASN A 294 11.19 9.77 -49.62
N ASN A 295 10.36 8.78 -49.97
CA ASN A 295 8.94 8.97 -50.02
C ASN A 295 8.41 9.22 -48.61
N ASN A 296 7.49 10.17 -48.44
CA ASN A 296 6.84 10.47 -47.16
C ASN A 296 5.58 9.60 -47.00
N THR A 297 5.43 8.97 -45.83
CA THR A 297 4.19 8.33 -45.43
C THR A 297 3.69 8.99 -44.15
N ASN A 298 2.45 9.54 -44.20
CA ASN A 298 1.72 9.99 -43.04
C ASN A 298 0.70 8.90 -42.68
N LEU A 299 0.79 8.33 -41.46
CA LEU A 299 -0.17 7.40 -40.89
C LEU A 299 -0.90 8.09 -39.75
N PHE A 300 -2.19 8.36 -39.94
CA PHE A 300 -3.06 8.93 -38.92
C PHE A 300 -4.05 7.86 -38.42
N GLN A 301 -4.06 7.62 -37.14
CA GLN A 301 -4.94 6.66 -36.47
C GLN A 301 -5.78 7.39 -35.43
N GLN A 302 -7.10 7.21 -35.47
CA GLN A 302 -8.03 7.78 -34.50
C GLN A 302 -9.01 6.72 -34.03
N GLY A 303 -9.08 6.52 -32.73
CA GLY A 303 -9.92 5.46 -32.19
C GLY A 303 -10.24 5.62 -30.72
N SER A 304 -10.79 4.56 -30.17
CA SER A 304 -11.00 4.44 -28.73
C SER A 304 -10.88 2.99 -28.27
N ASN A 305 -10.44 2.81 -27.04
CA ASN A 305 -10.41 1.53 -26.35
C ASN A 305 -11.33 1.55 -25.15
N ASN A 306 -12.19 0.55 -25.03
CA ASN A 306 -13.05 0.34 -23.88
C ASN A 306 -12.47 -0.77 -23.01
N PHE A 307 -12.03 -0.43 -21.80
CA PHE A 307 -11.41 -1.36 -20.85
C PHE A 307 -12.40 -1.77 -19.77
N LYS A 308 -12.48 -3.06 -19.48
CA LYS A 308 -13.16 -3.66 -18.34
C LYS A 308 -12.16 -4.48 -17.56
N ARG A 309 -12.10 -4.27 -16.25
CA ARG A 309 -11.21 -5.01 -15.37
C ARG A 309 -12.02 -5.54 -14.20
N ASN A 310 -11.70 -6.75 -13.78
CA ASN A 310 -12.24 -7.35 -12.57
C ASN A 310 -11.15 -8.14 -11.86
N GLY A 311 -11.26 -8.21 -10.55
CA GLY A 311 -10.34 -9.00 -9.75
C GLY A 311 -11.01 -9.40 -8.46
N TYR A 312 -10.68 -10.58 -7.95
CA TYR A 312 -11.04 -10.99 -6.61
C TYR A 312 -9.95 -11.85 -6.00
N GLN A 313 -9.85 -11.74 -4.70
CA GLN A 313 -8.93 -12.55 -3.91
C GLN A 313 -9.60 -13.03 -2.64
N SER A 314 -9.19 -14.19 -2.20
CA SER A 314 -9.58 -14.76 -0.92
C SER A 314 -8.38 -15.44 -0.26
N GLY A 315 -8.39 -15.55 1.05
CA GLY A 315 -7.32 -16.25 1.73
C GLY A 315 -7.70 -16.63 3.15
N LEU A 316 -7.00 -17.66 3.59
CA LEU A 316 -7.01 -18.15 4.97
C LEU A 316 -5.58 -18.08 5.50
N ASN A 317 -5.40 -17.44 6.64
CA ASN A 317 -4.14 -17.41 7.36
C ASN A 317 -4.35 -18.07 8.71
N PHE A 318 -3.51 -18.99 9.04
CA PHE A 318 -3.50 -19.73 10.31
C PHE A 318 -2.23 -19.38 11.08
N THR A 319 -2.37 -19.05 12.35
CA THR A 319 -1.25 -18.76 13.26
C THR A 319 -1.35 -19.65 14.47
N TRP A 320 -0.23 -20.27 14.85
CA TRP A 320 -0.14 -21.12 16.02
C TRP A 320 1.11 -20.78 16.82
N ASN A 321 0.92 -20.19 18.00
CA ASN A 321 1.99 -20.00 18.98
C ASN A 321 2.19 -21.32 19.73
N ILE A 322 3.05 -22.21 19.21
CA ILE A 322 3.29 -23.57 19.75
C ILE A 322 3.79 -23.47 21.19
N THR A 323 4.77 -22.61 21.38
CA THR A 323 5.31 -22.24 22.72
C THR A 323 5.46 -20.73 22.80
N LYS A 324 5.99 -20.22 23.94
CA LYS A 324 6.36 -18.79 24.06
C LYS A 324 7.51 -18.38 23.10
N HIS A 325 8.21 -19.34 22.51
CA HIS A 325 9.35 -19.14 21.65
C HIS A 325 9.16 -19.62 20.21
N ASP A 326 8.11 -20.39 19.93
CA ASP A 326 7.91 -21.06 18.66
C ASP A 326 6.57 -20.66 18.06
N ASP A 327 6.62 -19.99 16.91
CA ASP A 327 5.45 -19.55 16.15
C ASP A 327 5.43 -20.26 14.78
N LEU A 328 4.30 -20.86 14.44
CA LEU A 328 4.00 -21.42 13.13
C LEU A 328 2.92 -20.58 12.46
N ASN A 329 3.17 -20.19 11.21
CA ASN A 329 2.21 -19.51 10.36
C ASN A 329 2.02 -20.34 9.09
N ALA A 330 0.77 -20.54 8.69
CA ALA A 330 0.45 -21.16 7.41
C ALA A 330 -0.61 -20.31 6.70
N SER A 331 -0.51 -20.17 5.40
CA SER A 331 -1.51 -19.45 4.62
C SER A 331 -1.77 -20.12 3.29
N ILE A 332 -3.01 -20.02 2.84
CA ILE A 332 -3.42 -20.31 1.48
C ILE A 332 -4.20 -19.11 0.96
N GLY A 333 -3.85 -18.64 -0.24
CA GLY A 333 -4.49 -17.54 -0.93
C GLY A 333 -4.93 -17.97 -2.33
N PHE A 334 -6.02 -17.40 -2.79
CA PHE A 334 -6.50 -17.53 -4.16
C PHE A 334 -6.72 -16.14 -4.74
N ASN A 335 -6.20 -15.92 -5.95
CA ASN A 335 -6.31 -14.65 -6.66
C ASN A 335 -6.85 -14.90 -8.07
N HIS A 336 -7.72 -14.02 -8.52
CA HIS A 336 -8.16 -13.92 -9.90
C HIS A 336 -8.07 -12.50 -10.40
N PHE A 337 -7.60 -12.35 -11.63
CA PHE A 337 -7.56 -11.08 -12.32
C PHE A 337 -8.00 -11.24 -13.77
N GLY A 338 -8.93 -10.41 -14.21
CA GLY A 338 -9.44 -10.36 -15.58
C GLY A 338 -9.33 -8.95 -16.17
N ASN A 339 -8.87 -8.86 -17.40
CA ASN A 339 -8.87 -7.64 -18.20
C ASN A 339 -9.45 -7.93 -19.58
N HIS A 340 -10.35 -7.07 -20.05
CA HIS A 340 -10.94 -7.12 -21.36
C HIS A 340 -10.87 -5.74 -22.00
N ALA A 341 -10.41 -5.66 -23.23
CA ALA A 341 -10.33 -4.42 -23.99
C ALA A 341 -10.93 -4.61 -25.39
N ASP A 342 -11.86 -3.73 -25.75
CA ASP A 342 -12.44 -3.62 -27.08
C ASP A 342 -12.01 -2.30 -27.71
N GLY A 343 -11.44 -2.35 -28.91
CA GLY A 343 -10.93 -1.17 -29.63
C GLY A 343 -11.51 -1.05 -31.02
N LEU A 344 -11.78 0.19 -31.41
CA LEU A 344 -12.09 0.58 -32.78
C LEU A 344 -11.15 1.70 -33.19
N THR A 345 -10.47 1.55 -34.32
CA THR A 345 -9.54 2.55 -34.84
C THR A 345 -9.76 2.76 -36.31
N ASN A 346 -9.97 4.01 -36.72
CA ASN A 346 -9.93 4.43 -38.13
C ASN A 346 -8.48 4.80 -38.45
N GLU A 347 -7.98 4.27 -39.55
CA GLU A 347 -6.62 4.49 -40.05
C GLU A 347 -6.64 5.15 -41.40
N PHE A 348 -5.75 6.13 -41.59
CA PHE A 348 -5.55 6.85 -42.84
C PHE A 348 -4.07 6.86 -43.15
N SER A 349 -3.67 6.29 -44.28
CA SER A 349 -2.29 6.23 -44.72
C SER A 349 -2.10 6.88 -46.08
N ARG A 350 -1.38 8.00 -46.11
CA ARG A 350 -1.08 8.72 -47.33
C ARG A 350 0.43 8.69 -47.63
N LYS A 351 0.78 8.22 -48.80
CA LYS A 351 2.18 8.19 -49.29
C LYS A 351 2.36 9.12 -50.45
N THR A 352 3.41 9.95 -50.40
CA THR A 352 3.83 10.90 -51.48
C THR A 352 5.27 10.68 -51.83
N ASP A 353 5.63 10.98 -53.06
CA ASP A 353 7.01 11.04 -53.49
C ASP A 353 7.73 12.29 -52.92
N PRO A 354 9.06 12.43 -53.08
CA PRO A 354 9.79 13.63 -52.60
C PRO A 354 9.33 14.95 -53.25
N SER A 355 8.69 14.92 -54.42
CA SER A 355 8.10 16.07 -55.13
C SER A 355 6.70 16.42 -54.68
N GLY A 356 6.10 15.60 -53.78
CA GLY A 356 4.75 15.77 -53.25
C GLY A 356 3.65 15.08 -54.07
N ASN A 357 3.98 14.34 -55.13
CA ASN A 357 2.98 13.58 -55.90
C ASN A 357 2.44 12.41 -55.09
N LEU A 358 1.13 12.18 -55.16
CA LEU A 358 0.45 11.08 -54.44
C LEU A 358 0.87 9.72 -55.06
N LEU A 359 1.39 8.83 -54.22
CA LEU A 359 1.71 7.45 -54.60
C LEU A 359 0.64 6.47 -54.11
N SER A 360 0.09 6.67 -52.91
CA SER A 360 -1.04 5.88 -52.39
C SER A 360 -1.80 6.67 -51.34
N ASP A 361 -3.10 6.40 -51.28
CA ASP A 361 -4.01 6.93 -50.24
C ASP A 361 -4.96 5.79 -49.86
N THR A 362 -4.85 5.31 -48.63
CA THR A 362 -5.65 4.19 -48.14
C THR A 362 -6.31 4.54 -46.81
N SER A 363 -7.52 4.09 -46.61
CA SER A 363 -8.21 4.16 -45.35
C SER A 363 -8.79 2.80 -44.97
N ASP A 364 -8.78 2.51 -43.69
CA ASP A 364 -9.30 1.27 -43.12
C ASP A 364 -9.88 1.47 -41.74
N ILE A 365 -10.59 0.44 -41.28
CA ILE A 365 -11.15 0.35 -39.95
C ILE A 365 -10.57 -0.90 -39.29
N ARG A 366 -9.91 -0.72 -38.16
CA ARG A 366 -9.37 -1.82 -37.37
C ARG A 366 -10.23 -2.09 -36.14
N HIS A 367 -10.76 -3.29 -36.07
CA HIS A 367 -11.41 -3.85 -34.91
C HIS A 367 -10.39 -4.64 -34.08
N SER A 368 -10.31 -4.41 -32.79
CA SER A 368 -9.43 -5.15 -31.90
C SER A 368 -10.16 -5.58 -30.65
N ASN A 369 -9.86 -6.79 -30.19
CA ASN A 369 -10.34 -7.32 -28.91
C ASN A 369 -9.17 -8.01 -28.22
N SER A 370 -9.04 -7.82 -26.93
CA SER A 370 -8.10 -8.57 -26.13
C SER A 370 -8.68 -8.94 -24.77
N LYS A 371 -8.35 -10.15 -24.31
CA LYS A 371 -8.80 -10.66 -23.04
C LYS A 371 -7.63 -11.33 -22.32
N PHE A 372 -7.42 -10.97 -21.07
CA PHE A 372 -6.50 -11.61 -20.17
C PHE A 372 -7.27 -12.16 -18.97
N ASN A 373 -7.00 -13.38 -18.56
CA ASN A 373 -7.44 -13.97 -17.31
C ASN A 373 -6.23 -14.62 -16.63
N GLY A 374 -6.00 -14.26 -15.39
CA GLY A 374 -4.99 -14.85 -14.52
C GLY A 374 -5.64 -15.39 -13.26
N THR A 375 -5.20 -16.55 -12.80
CA THR A 375 -5.53 -17.12 -11.49
C THR A 375 -4.25 -17.58 -10.84
N SER A 376 -4.12 -17.39 -9.52
CA SER A 376 -3.03 -17.98 -8.76
C SER A 376 -3.51 -18.55 -7.44
N THR A 377 -2.84 -19.60 -6.98
CA THR A 377 -2.96 -20.16 -5.65
C THR A 377 -1.61 -20.07 -4.96
N ASP A 378 -1.57 -19.34 -3.84
CA ASP A 378 -0.38 -19.11 -3.06
C ASP A 378 -0.44 -19.91 -1.77
N VAL A 379 0.61 -20.66 -1.46
CA VAL A 379 0.78 -21.41 -0.20
C VAL A 379 2.02 -20.89 0.51
N SER A 380 1.93 -20.66 1.81
CA SER A 380 3.08 -20.26 2.61
C SER A 380 3.08 -20.97 3.95
N VAL A 381 4.25 -21.43 4.38
CA VAL A 381 4.50 -21.96 5.72
C VAL A 381 5.74 -21.28 6.27
N GLY A 382 5.60 -20.64 7.42
CA GLY A 382 6.67 -19.95 8.11
C GLY A 382 6.81 -20.45 9.56
N TYR A 383 8.00 -20.77 9.96
CA TYR A 383 8.35 -21.07 11.34
C TYR A 383 9.29 -20.03 11.89
N LYS A 384 8.96 -19.45 13.03
CA LYS A 384 9.81 -18.51 13.75
C LYS A 384 10.12 -19.08 15.13
N LYS A 385 11.41 -19.13 15.45
CA LYS A 385 11.91 -19.45 16.78
C LYS A 385 12.61 -18.23 17.37
N THR A 386 12.16 -17.79 18.54
CA THR A 386 12.87 -16.84 19.38
C THR A 386 13.63 -17.59 20.47
N PHE A 387 14.74 -17.05 20.96
CA PHE A 387 15.57 -17.66 21.97
C PHE A 387 15.51 -16.84 23.27
N ASP A 388 16.08 -17.34 24.37
CA ASP A 388 16.09 -16.62 25.65
C ASP A 388 16.88 -15.30 25.58
N LYS A 389 17.87 -15.21 24.67
CA LYS A 389 18.60 -13.98 24.41
C LYS A 389 17.72 -13.03 23.59
N GLU A 390 17.45 -11.84 24.12
CA GLU A 390 16.62 -10.84 23.47
C GLU A 390 17.13 -10.50 22.06
N GLY A 391 16.20 -10.49 21.08
CA GLY A 391 16.51 -10.23 19.67
C GLY A 391 17.14 -11.40 18.93
N GLN A 392 17.45 -12.54 19.59
CA GLN A 392 17.93 -13.73 18.89
C GLN A 392 16.75 -14.49 18.29
N GLU A 393 16.79 -14.70 16.97
CA GLU A 393 15.71 -15.38 16.25
C GLU A 393 16.18 -16.17 15.04
N LEU A 394 15.45 -17.25 14.76
CA LEU A 394 15.55 -18.05 13.55
C LEU A 394 14.20 -18.00 12.83
N ASN A 395 14.23 -17.66 11.55
CA ASN A 395 13.05 -17.68 10.68
C ASN A 395 13.29 -18.65 9.53
N VAL A 396 12.36 -19.57 9.31
CA VAL A 396 12.34 -20.47 8.18
C VAL A 396 11.06 -20.22 7.42
N LEU A 397 11.16 -20.00 6.11
CA LEU A 397 10.04 -19.69 5.25
C LEU A 397 10.05 -20.57 4.02
N TYR A 398 8.92 -21.20 3.73
CA TYR A 398 8.57 -21.81 2.47
C TYR A 398 7.38 -21.06 1.87
N THR A 399 7.49 -20.68 0.59
CA THR A 399 6.36 -20.15 -0.18
C THR A 399 6.31 -20.83 -1.54
N SER A 400 5.12 -21.15 -2.01
CA SER A 400 4.92 -21.67 -3.36
C SER A 400 3.68 -21.03 -3.97
N SER A 401 3.78 -20.65 -5.23
CA SER A 401 2.72 -20.05 -6.01
C SER A 401 2.49 -20.82 -7.30
N PHE A 402 1.25 -21.11 -7.59
CA PHE A 402 0.80 -21.83 -8.78
C PHE A 402 -0.12 -20.92 -9.57
N GLY A 403 0.38 -20.39 -10.68
CA GLY A 403 -0.33 -19.51 -11.58
C GLY A 403 -0.82 -20.20 -12.84
N ASN A 404 -2.02 -19.81 -13.28
CA ASN A 404 -2.51 -20.11 -14.62
C ASN A 404 -2.95 -18.79 -15.24
N ASN A 405 -2.48 -18.51 -16.43
CA ASN A 405 -2.87 -17.33 -17.18
C ASN A 405 -3.31 -17.69 -18.58
N SER A 406 -4.15 -16.85 -19.17
CA SER A 406 -4.59 -16.99 -20.55
C SER A 406 -4.75 -15.61 -21.13
N PHE A 407 -4.03 -15.35 -22.21
CA PHE A 407 -4.21 -14.15 -23.00
C PHE A 407 -4.77 -14.55 -24.37
N SER A 408 -5.78 -13.82 -24.85
CA SER A 408 -6.26 -13.91 -26.22
C SER A 408 -6.35 -12.53 -26.82
N SER A 409 -6.00 -12.42 -28.09
CA SER A 409 -6.18 -11.17 -28.85
C SER A 409 -6.69 -11.50 -30.23
N PHE A 410 -7.53 -10.60 -30.71
CA PHE A 410 -8.11 -10.62 -32.05
C PHE A 410 -7.97 -9.23 -32.65
N GLN A 411 -7.59 -9.17 -33.91
CA GLN A 411 -7.55 -7.96 -34.68
C GLN A 411 -8.00 -8.27 -36.10
N GLN A 412 -8.85 -7.42 -36.66
CA GLN A 412 -9.21 -7.41 -38.07
C GLN A 412 -9.19 -6.00 -38.62
N GLN A 413 -8.65 -5.83 -39.80
CA GLN A 413 -8.48 -4.57 -40.51
C GLN A 413 -9.19 -4.67 -41.86
N ASP A 414 -10.23 -3.85 -42.06
CA ASP A 414 -11.08 -3.83 -43.22
C ASP A 414 -10.82 -2.56 -44.03
N TYR A 415 -10.33 -2.72 -45.24
CA TYR A 415 -9.96 -1.60 -46.12
C TYR A 415 -11.20 -1.02 -46.84
N ALA A 416 -11.27 0.32 -46.88
CA ALA A 416 -12.34 1.00 -47.58
C ALA A 416 -12.33 0.68 -49.08
N ASN A 417 -13.52 0.61 -49.64
CA ASN A 417 -13.73 0.36 -51.06
C ASN A 417 -13.10 -0.95 -51.59
N ASN A 418 -12.81 -1.91 -50.71
CA ASN A 418 -12.21 -3.21 -51.04
C ASN A 418 -10.91 -3.09 -51.90
N VAL A 419 -10.15 -2.03 -51.68
CA VAL A 419 -8.86 -1.75 -52.36
C VAL A 419 -7.84 -2.86 -52.07
N LYS A 420 -7.97 -3.52 -50.91
CA LYS A 420 -7.21 -4.71 -50.50
C LYS A 420 -8.14 -5.67 -49.77
N PRO A 421 -7.85 -6.97 -49.78
CA PRO A 421 -8.52 -7.92 -48.89
C PRO A 421 -8.36 -7.52 -47.42
N SER A 422 -9.37 -7.82 -46.62
CA SER A 422 -9.25 -7.68 -45.15
C SER A 422 -8.10 -8.51 -44.62
N THR A 423 -7.41 -7.97 -43.62
CA THR A 423 -6.34 -8.68 -42.90
C THR A 423 -6.75 -8.90 -41.45
N GLY A 424 -6.26 -9.96 -40.82
CA GLY A 424 -6.60 -10.23 -39.44
C GLY A 424 -5.64 -11.22 -38.80
N ILE A 425 -5.53 -11.11 -37.48
CA ILE A 425 -4.74 -12.01 -36.65
C ILE A 425 -5.50 -12.36 -35.38
N SER A 426 -5.47 -13.61 -35.00
CA SER A 426 -6.06 -14.12 -33.77
C SER A 426 -5.03 -14.93 -33.02
N ASN A 427 -4.79 -14.60 -31.77
CA ASN A 427 -3.82 -15.26 -30.89
C ASN A 427 -4.49 -15.79 -29.65
N THR A 428 -4.09 -16.98 -29.23
CA THR A 428 -4.37 -17.53 -27.90
C THR A 428 -3.05 -17.92 -27.24
N ASN A 429 -2.91 -17.56 -25.97
CA ASN A 429 -1.67 -17.74 -25.22
C ASN A 429 -1.99 -18.20 -23.79
N PRO A 430 -2.27 -19.53 -23.59
CA PRO A 430 -2.32 -20.10 -22.25
C PRO A 430 -0.93 -20.27 -21.67
N GLY A 431 -0.77 -19.97 -20.38
CA GLY A 431 0.48 -20.11 -19.66
C GLY A 431 0.27 -20.65 -18.24
N LYS A 432 1.31 -21.29 -17.73
CA LYS A 432 1.41 -21.73 -16.34
C LYS A 432 2.71 -21.20 -15.75
N ASP A 433 2.65 -20.70 -14.53
CA ASP A 433 3.81 -20.28 -13.77
C ASP A 433 3.83 -20.96 -12.40
N HIS A 434 5.01 -21.35 -11.97
CA HIS A 434 5.24 -21.94 -10.68
C HIS A 434 6.48 -21.32 -10.05
N GLU A 435 6.30 -20.59 -8.97
CA GLU A 435 7.39 -19.98 -8.22
C GLU A 435 7.46 -20.59 -6.82
N THR A 436 8.64 -21.06 -6.40
CA THR A 436 8.89 -21.61 -5.06
C THR A 436 10.09 -20.93 -4.45
N THR A 437 9.93 -20.43 -3.23
CA THR A 437 10.99 -19.82 -2.45
C THR A 437 11.15 -20.56 -1.12
N VAL A 438 12.40 -20.86 -0.77
CA VAL A 438 12.80 -21.36 0.56
C VAL A 438 13.82 -20.37 1.13
N SER A 439 13.63 -19.88 2.34
CA SER A 439 14.63 -19.04 3.03
C SER A 439 14.82 -19.44 4.48
N VAL A 440 16.04 -19.24 4.95
CA VAL A 440 16.44 -19.41 6.34
C VAL A 440 17.21 -18.14 6.75
N ASP A 441 16.72 -17.45 7.77
CA ASP A 441 17.31 -16.22 8.30
C ASP A 441 17.60 -16.41 9.79
N TYR A 442 18.80 -16.08 10.22
CA TYR A 442 19.23 -16.15 11.61
C TYR A 442 19.79 -14.81 12.07
N THR A 443 19.27 -14.30 13.18
CA THR A 443 19.72 -13.07 13.85
C THR A 443 20.33 -13.42 15.18
N HIS A 444 21.56 -12.98 15.41
CA HIS A 444 22.30 -13.21 16.65
C HIS A 444 22.78 -11.88 17.24
N PRO A 445 22.15 -11.36 18.30
CA PRO A 445 22.71 -10.28 19.10
C PRO A 445 23.95 -10.77 19.85
N VAL A 446 25.14 -10.37 19.41
CA VAL A 446 26.40 -10.72 20.08
C VAL A 446 26.49 -9.98 21.43
N SER A 447 26.13 -8.68 21.41
CA SER A 447 26.04 -7.82 22.61
C SER A 447 24.80 -6.90 22.47
N LYS A 448 24.56 -6.04 23.45
CA LYS A 448 23.50 -5.01 23.40
C LYS A 448 23.69 -4.02 22.23
N SER A 449 24.95 -3.81 21.83
CA SER A 449 25.31 -2.85 20.77
C SER A 449 25.76 -3.50 19.47
N PHE A 450 25.85 -4.83 19.40
CA PHE A 450 26.33 -5.53 18.20
C PHE A 450 25.49 -6.75 17.85
N THR A 451 24.92 -6.78 16.64
CA THR A 451 24.09 -7.85 16.13
C THR A 451 24.59 -8.33 14.77
N VAL A 452 24.61 -9.63 14.57
CA VAL A 452 24.93 -10.29 13.29
C VAL A 452 23.69 -10.95 12.75
N GLU A 453 23.44 -10.78 11.45
CA GLU A 453 22.36 -11.42 10.71
C GLU A 453 22.97 -12.21 9.55
N THR A 454 22.54 -13.44 9.35
CA THR A 454 22.98 -14.29 8.23
C THR A 454 21.83 -15.13 7.72
N GLY A 455 21.88 -15.53 6.47
CA GLY A 455 20.85 -16.41 5.91
C GLY A 455 21.13 -16.83 4.48
N GLY A 456 20.25 -17.72 4.01
CA GLY A 456 20.25 -18.24 2.65
C GLY A 456 18.86 -18.26 2.07
N LYS A 457 18.77 -18.12 0.75
CA LYS A 457 17.52 -18.17 0.00
C LYS A 457 17.71 -18.95 -1.29
N LEU A 458 16.76 -19.80 -1.58
CA LEU A 458 16.58 -20.51 -2.86
C LEU A 458 15.29 -20.00 -3.50
N ASP A 459 15.36 -19.64 -4.77
CA ASP A 459 14.19 -19.14 -5.54
C ASP A 459 14.16 -19.89 -6.88
N PHE A 460 13.07 -20.58 -7.14
CA PHE A 460 12.83 -21.38 -8.35
C PHE A 460 11.59 -20.85 -9.04
N ASN A 461 11.73 -20.46 -10.30
CA ASN A 461 10.62 -19.97 -11.13
C ASN A 461 10.59 -20.76 -12.43
N ASN A 462 9.48 -21.46 -12.68
CA ASN A 462 9.21 -22.21 -13.91
C ASN A 462 7.99 -21.61 -14.61
N ILE A 463 8.14 -21.26 -15.88
CA ILE A 463 7.08 -20.72 -16.74
C ILE A 463 6.97 -21.60 -17.97
N ASN A 464 5.76 -22.09 -18.22
CA ASN A 464 5.41 -22.82 -19.45
C ASN A 464 4.35 -22.02 -20.19
N ASN A 465 4.58 -21.72 -21.44
CA ASN A 465 3.70 -20.91 -22.25
C ASN A 465 3.57 -21.47 -23.67
N SER A 466 2.39 -21.33 -24.25
CA SER A 466 2.17 -21.71 -25.64
C SER A 466 1.36 -20.64 -26.36
N VAL A 467 1.74 -20.30 -27.57
CA VAL A 467 1.05 -19.34 -28.43
C VAL A 467 0.54 -20.08 -29.66
N ALA A 468 -0.76 -19.98 -29.91
CA ALA A 468 -1.37 -20.41 -31.15
C ALA A 468 -1.87 -19.19 -31.92
N THR A 469 -1.38 -19.00 -33.12
CA THR A 469 -1.70 -17.87 -33.99
C THR A 469 -2.46 -18.35 -35.23
N SER A 470 -3.51 -17.63 -35.58
CA SER A 470 -4.21 -17.78 -36.86
C SER A 470 -4.25 -16.45 -37.59
N VAL A 471 -4.12 -16.49 -38.89
CA VAL A 471 -4.11 -15.32 -39.78
C VAL A 471 -5.32 -15.42 -40.73
N LEU A 472 -5.96 -14.31 -40.99
CA LEU A 472 -7.09 -14.22 -41.91
C LEU A 472 -6.60 -14.44 -43.35
N SER A 473 -7.08 -15.48 -44.03
CA SER A 473 -6.82 -15.73 -45.43
C SER A 473 -7.67 -14.86 -46.34
N PRO A 474 -7.33 -14.71 -47.64
CA PRO A 474 -8.09 -13.87 -48.56
C PRO A 474 -9.55 -14.29 -48.74
N ASP A 475 -9.91 -15.52 -48.49
CA ASP A 475 -11.28 -16.08 -48.54
C ASP A 475 -12.08 -15.83 -47.24
N GLY A 476 -11.52 -15.11 -46.28
CA GLY A 476 -12.20 -14.71 -45.05
C GLY A 476 -12.17 -15.71 -43.92
N VAL A 477 -11.30 -16.73 -44.00
CA VAL A 477 -11.16 -17.78 -42.96
C VAL A 477 -9.88 -17.56 -42.15
N PHE A 478 -9.96 -17.72 -40.85
CA PHE A 478 -8.76 -17.70 -39.99
C PHE A 478 -8.05 -19.05 -40.04
N GLU A 479 -6.88 -19.08 -40.67
CA GLU A 479 -6.06 -20.30 -40.82
C GLU A 479 -4.88 -20.28 -39.83
N PRO A 480 -4.53 -21.44 -39.24
CA PRO A 480 -3.36 -21.57 -38.37
C PRO A 480 -2.09 -21.08 -39.06
N SER A 481 -1.27 -20.28 -38.35
CA SER A 481 0.05 -19.82 -38.81
C SER A 481 1.17 -20.60 -38.09
N PRO A 482 1.72 -21.67 -38.69
CA PRO A 482 2.74 -22.50 -38.02
C PRO A 482 4.00 -21.69 -37.66
N GLY A 483 4.38 -20.71 -38.48
CA GLY A 483 5.55 -19.87 -38.24
C GLY A 483 5.41 -18.88 -37.07
N GLN A 484 4.18 -18.69 -36.57
CA GLN A 484 3.86 -17.83 -35.44
C GLN A 484 3.20 -18.61 -34.29
N THR A 485 3.17 -19.94 -34.38
CA THR A 485 2.67 -20.85 -33.33
C THR A 485 3.85 -21.55 -32.68
N TYR A 486 3.99 -21.42 -31.35
CA TYR A 486 5.13 -21.94 -30.61
C TYR A 486 4.78 -22.21 -29.16
N SER A 487 5.59 -23.01 -28.49
CA SER A 487 5.59 -23.18 -27.05
C SER A 487 7.01 -23.03 -26.51
N PHE A 488 7.13 -22.58 -25.28
CA PHE A 488 8.42 -22.48 -24.62
C PHE A 488 8.32 -22.72 -23.11
N THR A 489 9.45 -23.14 -22.56
CA THR A 489 9.67 -23.28 -21.13
C THR A 489 10.78 -22.33 -20.70
N TYR A 490 10.59 -21.66 -19.59
CA TYR A 490 11.57 -20.77 -18.96
C TYR A 490 11.76 -21.18 -17.51
N ASP A 491 12.99 -21.53 -17.14
CA ASP A 491 13.39 -21.90 -15.79
C ASP A 491 14.44 -20.92 -15.28
N ARG A 492 14.20 -20.31 -14.12
CA ARG A 492 15.17 -19.47 -13.42
C ARG A 492 15.37 -19.97 -12.00
N LYS A 493 16.62 -20.18 -11.61
CA LYS A 493 17.05 -20.58 -10.27
C LYS A 493 17.99 -19.52 -9.71
N ILE A 494 17.71 -19.04 -8.49
CA ILE A 494 18.56 -18.08 -7.79
C ILE A 494 18.99 -18.69 -6.47
N TYR A 495 20.29 -18.77 -6.25
CA TYR A 495 20.93 -19.19 -5.02
C TYR A 495 21.54 -17.97 -4.35
N ALA A 496 21.11 -17.64 -3.14
CA ALA A 496 21.54 -16.44 -2.46
C ALA A 496 21.99 -16.70 -1.03
N TYR A 497 23.08 -16.02 -0.64
CA TYR A 497 23.62 -16.02 0.72
C TYR A 497 23.89 -14.59 1.15
N TYR A 498 23.69 -14.28 2.44
CA TYR A 498 24.04 -12.98 2.96
C TYR A 498 24.62 -13.03 4.36
N LEU A 499 25.45 -12.04 4.65
CA LEU A 499 25.95 -11.71 5.97
C LEU A 499 25.76 -10.21 6.20
N SER A 500 25.26 -9.83 7.37
CA SER A 500 25.05 -8.44 7.76
C SER A 500 25.42 -8.28 9.23
N ALA A 501 25.97 -7.12 9.57
CA ALA A 501 26.26 -6.74 10.94
C ALA A 501 25.74 -5.33 11.21
N SER A 502 25.20 -5.12 12.40
CA SER A 502 24.80 -3.80 12.91
C SER A 502 25.47 -3.54 14.25
N ALA A 503 25.96 -2.31 14.43
CA ALA A 503 26.64 -1.88 15.62
C ALA A 503 26.22 -0.46 16.02
N SER A 504 25.99 -0.24 17.32
CA SER A 504 25.87 1.09 17.91
C SER A 504 27.19 1.47 18.53
N LEU A 505 27.85 2.49 17.99
CA LEU A 505 29.21 2.89 18.32
C LEU A 505 29.21 4.19 19.16
N PHE A 506 30.26 4.42 19.94
CA PHE A 506 30.49 5.65 20.68
C PHE A 506 29.32 6.04 21.60
N ASN A 507 28.88 5.12 22.48
CA ASN A 507 27.70 5.31 23.36
C ASN A 507 26.43 5.70 22.62
N ASN A 508 26.07 4.96 21.55
CA ASN A 508 24.93 5.17 20.69
C ASN A 508 24.97 6.48 19.88
N PHE A 509 26.16 7.10 19.74
CA PHE A 509 26.35 8.26 18.88
C PHE A 509 26.17 7.91 17.41
N LEU A 510 26.66 6.76 16.97
CA LEU A 510 26.62 6.33 15.58
C LEU A 510 26.11 4.89 15.46
N ASP A 511 24.97 4.71 14.81
CA ASP A 511 24.47 3.40 14.41
C ASP A 511 24.98 3.08 13.00
N VAL A 512 25.60 1.91 12.85
CA VAL A 512 26.15 1.41 11.58
C VAL A 512 25.52 0.07 11.26
N LYS A 513 25.06 -0.13 10.03
CA LYS A 513 24.62 -1.43 9.50
C LYS A 513 25.31 -1.68 8.18
N GLY A 514 26.13 -2.73 8.11
CA GLY A 514 26.80 -3.16 6.89
C GLY A 514 26.42 -4.58 6.52
N GLY A 515 26.35 -4.90 5.24
CA GLY A 515 26.04 -6.25 4.79
C GLY A 515 26.48 -6.52 3.36
N LEU A 516 26.64 -7.79 3.06
CA LEU A 516 27.03 -8.30 1.75
C LEU A 516 26.13 -9.48 1.41
N ARG A 517 25.60 -9.46 0.20
CA ARG A 517 24.79 -10.53 -0.36
C ARG A 517 25.37 -10.96 -1.69
N ASP A 518 25.45 -12.27 -1.88
CA ASP A 518 25.85 -12.91 -3.12
C ASP A 518 24.66 -13.66 -3.73
N GLU A 519 24.38 -13.47 -5.02
CA GLU A 519 23.30 -14.13 -5.73
C GLU A 519 23.81 -14.73 -7.04
N TYR A 520 23.76 -16.06 -7.14
CA TYR A 520 24.06 -16.80 -8.35
C TYR A 520 22.75 -17.15 -9.07
N THR A 521 22.61 -16.68 -10.33
CA THR A 521 21.41 -16.89 -11.15
C THR A 521 21.74 -17.83 -12.30
N VAL A 522 20.93 -18.88 -12.42
CA VAL A 522 20.93 -19.83 -13.54
C VAL A 522 19.60 -19.66 -14.28
N THR A 523 19.66 -19.40 -15.58
CA THR A 523 18.46 -19.28 -16.42
C THR A 523 18.59 -20.26 -17.59
N THR A 524 17.56 -21.07 -17.80
CA THR A 524 17.41 -21.92 -18.98
C THR A 524 16.09 -21.59 -19.67
N ALA A 525 16.10 -21.44 -20.97
CA ALA A 525 14.90 -21.20 -21.76
C ALA A 525 15.00 -21.96 -23.07
N ASP A 526 13.89 -22.56 -23.47
CA ASP A 526 13.75 -23.26 -24.75
C ASP A 526 13.36 -22.26 -25.86
N PHE A 527 14.26 -21.28 -26.10
CA PHE A 527 14.20 -20.40 -27.25
C PHE A 527 15.14 -20.94 -28.32
N GLN A 528 14.67 -21.24 -29.51
CA GLN A 528 15.48 -21.80 -30.59
C GLN A 528 16.77 -21.00 -30.80
N GLY A 529 17.92 -21.67 -30.57
CA GLY A 529 19.26 -21.09 -30.81
C GLY A 529 19.74 -20.03 -29.82
N VAL A 530 19.05 -19.83 -28.67
CA VAL A 530 19.40 -18.81 -27.67
C VAL A 530 19.91 -19.48 -26.39
N ASN A 531 21.05 -19.04 -25.90
CA ASN A 531 21.60 -19.38 -24.60
C ASN A 531 21.64 -18.15 -23.70
N ILE A 532 20.90 -18.16 -22.58
CA ILE A 532 20.93 -17.08 -21.61
C ILE A 532 22.08 -17.36 -20.62
N PRO A 533 23.08 -16.45 -20.52
CA PRO A 533 24.24 -16.71 -19.67
C PRO A 533 23.89 -16.67 -18.19
N ASN A 534 24.47 -17.58 -17.41
CA ASN A 534 24.46 -17.52 -15.96
C ASN A 534 25.30 -16.35 -15.46
N TYR A 535 24.95 -15.80 -14.31
CA TYR A 535 25.70 -14.69 -13.73
C TYR A 535 25.68 -14.68 -12.21
N ASN A 536 26.68 -14.05 -11.62
CA ASN A 536 26.80 -13.83 -10.19
C ASN A 536 26.77 -12.33 -9.87
N ILE A 537 26.07 -11.97 -8.78
CA ILE A 537 25.89 -10.57 -8.34
C ILE A 537 26.27 -10.43 -6.88
N LEU A 538 27.26 -9.57 -6.64
CA LEU A 538 27.63 -9.12 -5.31
C LEU A 538 26.93 -7.79 -4.99
N ALA A 539 26.09 -7.77 -3.96
CA ALA A 539 25.25 -6.64 -3.56
C ALA A 539 25.62 -6.15 -2.15
N PRO A 540 26.59 -5.23 -2.02
CA PRO A 540 26.93 -4.59 -0.76
C PRO A 540 25.85 -3.58 -0.33
N SER A 541 25.70 -3.41 0.99
CA SER A 541 24.86 -2.38 1.61
C SER A 541 25.55 -1.79 2.84
N LEU A 542 25.45 -0.48 3.01
CA LEU A 542 26.04 0.22 4.15
C LEU A 542 25.14 1.39 4.57
N VAL A 543 24.82 1.47 5.85
CA VAL A 543 23.99 2.53 6.42
C VAL A 543 24.66 3.06 7.66
N PHE A 544 24.78 4.37 7.73
CA PHE A 544 25.18 5.13 8.91
C PHE A 544 24.01 5.98 9.38
N SER A 545 23.69 5.97 10.65
CA SER A 545 22.63 6.80 11.22
C SER A 545 23.13 7.44 12.52
N HIS A 546 22.93 8.74 12.63
CA HIS A 546 23.24 9.50 13.85
C HIS A 546 22.00 10.23 14.34
N LYS A 547 21.67 10.05 15.62
CA LYS A 547 20.62 10.81 16.29
C LYS A 547 21.25 12.11 16.83
N LEU A 548 20.88 13.24 16.24
CA LEU A 548 21.31 14.56 16.73
C LEU A 548 20.69 14.87 18.10
N ASP A 549 19.43 14.47 18.26
CA ASP A 549 18.69 14.48 19.52
C ASP A 549 17.51 13.47 19.45
N ALA A 550 16.61 13.48 20.43
CA ALA A 550 15.44 12.60 20.46
C ALA A 550 14.46 12.83 19.27
N THR A 551 14.55 13.98 18.59
CA THR A 551 13.63 14.42 17.55
C THR A 551 14.27 14.49 16.16
N GLN A 552 15.60 14.44 16.05
CA GLN A 552 16.34 14.65 14.83
C GLN A 552 17.33 13.53 14.57
N SER A 553 17.42 13.11 13.31
CA SER A 553 18.43 12.14 12.86
C SER A 553 18.92 12.45 11.46
N VAL A 554 20.17 12.07 11.22
CA VAL A 554 20.82 12.08 9.90
C VAL A 554 21.16 10.64 9.53
N LYS A 555 20.95 10.28 8.28
CA LYS A 555 21.22 8.96 7.72
C LYS A 555 22.01 9.10 6.42
N LEU A 556 23.10 8.36 6.30
CA LEU A 556 23.83 8.18 5.05
C LEU A 556 23.76 6.70 4.67
N SER A 557 23.42 6.39 3.44
CA SER A 557 23.34 5.02 2.97
C SER A 557 23.90 4.84 1.57
N TYR A 558 24.45 3.65 1.34
CA TYR A 558 24.87 3.13 0.05
C TYR A 558 24.35 1.72 -0.14
N THR A 559 23.79 1.42 -1.31
CA THR A 559 23.37 0.08 -1.69
C THR A 559 23.60 -0.18 -3.16
N ARG A 560 24.08 -1.37 -3.51
CA ARG A 560 24.06 -1.91 -4.87
C ARG A 560 22.86 -2.82 -5.05
N ARG A 561 22.10 -2.58 -6.13
CA ARG A 561 20.89 -3.32 -6.50
C ARG A 561 20.94 -3.71 -7.97
N ILE A 562 20.05 -4.64 -8.38
CA ILE A 562 19.94 -5.02 -9.79
C ILE A 562 18.47 -5.01 -10.24
N GLN A 563 18.30 -4.88 -11.56
CA GLN A 563 17.04 -5.24 -12.22
C GLN A 563 17.33 -6.36 -13.21
N ARG A 564 16.74 -7.53 -12.95
CA ARG A 564 16.80 -8.66 -13.87
C ARG A 564 15.81 -8.44 -15.00
N PRO A 565 16.16 -8.78 -16.27
CA PRO A 565 15.17 -8.92 -17.31
C PRO A 565 14.12 -9.95 -16.88
N ASP A 566 12.85 -9.67 -17.10
CA ASP A 566 11.81 -10.68 -16.93
C ASP A 566 11.68 -11.58 -18.16
N TYR A 567 10.86 -12.63 -18.09
CA TYR A 567 10.71 -13.55 -19.20
C TYR A 567 10.14 -12.87 -20.46
N GLY A 568 9.27 -11.87 -20.30
CA GLY A 568 8.71 -11.11 -21.41
C GLY A 568 9.75 -10.24 -22.11
N ASP A 569 10.71 -9.70 -21.34
CA ASP A 569 11.85 -8.94 -21.89
C ASP A 569 12.79 -9.84 -22.71
N LEU A 570 12.93 -11.10 -22.32
CA LEU A 570 13.82 -12.08 -22.96
C LEU A 570 13.17 -12.84 -24.11
N ASN A 571 11.84 -12.94 -24.15
CA ASN A 571 11.10 -13.73 -25.14
C ASN A 571 11.26 -13.14 -26.55
N PRO A 572 11.95 -13.81 -27.49
CA PRO A 572 12.24 -13.28 -28.82
C PRO A 572 11.04 -13.30 -29.79
N PHE A 573 9.92 -13.86 -29.38
CA PHE A 573 8.75 -13.96 -30.25
C PHE A 573 8.07 -12.61 -30.42
N LEU A 574 7.55 -12.40 -31.64
CA LEU A 574 6.97 -11.12 -32.04
C LEU A 574 5.54 -10.96 -31.56
N ASN A 575 5.23 -9.81 -30.97
CA ASN A 575 3.87 -9.40 -30.73
C ASN A 575 3.42 -8.52 -31.92
N ILE A 576 2.49 -9.05 -32.73
CA ILE A 576 1.97 -8.43 -33.96
C ILE A 576 0.49 -8.05 -33.76
N SER A 577 0.06 -7.78 -32.56
CA SER A 577 -1.31 -7.34 -32.27
C SER A 577 -1.67 -5.98 -32.90
N ASP A 578 -0.69 -5.22 -33.33
CA ASP A 578 -0.79 -4.02 -34.18
C ASP A 578 0.29 -4.12 -35.27
N VAL A 579 -0.11 -4.35 -36.51
CA VAL A 579 0.80 -4.57 -37.63
C VAL A 579 1.75 -3.37 -37.92
N HIS A 580 1.36 -2.18 -37.49
CA HIS A 580 2.16 -0.98 -37.58
C HIS A 580 3.02 -0.72 -36.33
N ASN A 581 2.86 -1.49 -35.24
CA ASN A 581 3.60 -1.33 -34.00
C ASN A 581 3.94 -2.71 -33.42
N ILE A 582 4.95 -3.34 -33.99
CA ILE A 582 5.43 -4.68 -33.61
C ILE A 582 6.39 -4.56 -32.44
N SER A 583 6.35 -5.48 -31.51
CA SER A 583 7.31 -5.54 -30.39
C SER A 583 7.83 -6.95 -30.14
N THR A 584 9.03 -7.07 -29.57
CA THR A 584 9.66 -8.33 -29.18
C THR A 584 10.55 -8.14 -27.95
N GLY A 585 10.86 -9.22 -27.27
CA GLY A 585 11.91 -9.26 -26.26
C GLY A 585 13.30 -9.42 -26.89
N ASN A 586 14.33 -9.40 -26.02
CA ASN A 586 15.73 -9.56 -26.39
C ASN A 586 16.42 -10.52 -25.42
N PRO A 587 16.70 -11.75 -25.85
CA PRO A 587 17.33 -12.77 -25.00
C PRO A 587 18.78 -12.42 -24.58
N ASN A 588 19.41 -11.45 -25.23
CA ASN A 588 20.77 -11.01 -24.92
C ASN A 588 20.83 -9.94 -23.80
N LEU A 589 19.70 -9.61 -23.18
CA LEU A 589 19.68 -8.63 -22.10
C LEU A 589 20.47 -9.11 -20.88
N LYS A 590 21.27 -8.19 -20.35
CA LYS A 590 22.00 -8.33 -19.08
C LYS A 590 21.21 -7.67 -17.95
N PRO A 591 21.41 -8.11 -16.70
CA PRO A 591 20.84 -7.40 -15.55
C PRO A 591 21.36 -5.97 -15.47
N GLU A 592 20.47 -5.01 -15.31
CA GLU A 592 20.78 -3.64 -14.96
C GLU A 592 21.35 -3.57 -13.53
N LYS A 593 22.39 -2.78 -13.29
CA LYS A 593 23.02 -2.58 -11.97
C LYS A 593 22.85 -1.14 -11.54
N GLY A 594 22.34 -0.94 -10.31
CA GLY A 594 22.11 0.39 -9.75
C GLY A 594 22.89 0.60 -8.45
N ASP A 595 23.75 1.62 -8.43
CA ASP A 595 24.40 2.13 -7.23
C ASP A 595 23.60 3.32 -6.68
N ASN A 596 23.13 3.22 -5.44
CA ASN A 596 22.28 4.21 -4.80
C ASN A 596 22.97 4.80 -3.58
N PHE A 597 23.09 6.12 -3.53
CA PHE A 597 23.56 6.90 -2.38
C PHE A 597 22.43 7.80 -1.90
N GLU A 598 22.19 7.86 -0.60
CA GLU A 598 21.18 8.72 0.00
C GLU A 598 21.69 9.36 1.28
N LEU A 599 21.53 10.68 1.40
CA LEU A 599 21.75 11.46 2.61
C LEU A 599 20.40 12.02 3.05
N GLY A 600 19.88 11.49 4.15
CA GLY A 600 18.58 11.84 4.71
C GLY A 600 18.70 12.62 6.02
N TYR A 601 17.85 13.63 6.20
CA TYR A 601 17.63 14.32 7.46
C TYR A 601 16.16 14.21 7.83
N ASN A 602 15.87 13.82 9.06
CA ASN A 602 14.54 13.72 9.61
C ASN A 602 14.40 14.58 10.87
N LYS A 603 13.27 15.30 10.99
CA LYS A 603 12.91 16.05 12.19
C LYS A 603 11.44 15.86 12.53
N SER A 604 11.18 15.45 13.77
CA SER A 604 9.87 15.43 14.40
C SER A 604 9.73 16.63 15.33
N PHE A 605 8.55 17.25 15.37
CA PHE A 605 8.25 18.42 16.19
C PHE A 605 7.20 18.05 17.25
N ASP A 606 7.21 18.72 18.39
CA ASP A 606 6.34 18.44 19.56
C ASP A 606 4.84 18.39 19.24
N LYS A 607 4.39 19.18 18.27
CA LYS A 607 2.98 19.20 17.84
C LYS A 607 2.62 18.13 16.80
N GLY A 608 3.47 17.11 16.61
CA GLY A 608 3.24 16.01 15.68
C GLY A 608 3.54 16.35 14.22
N ALA A 609 4.17 17.48 13.91
CA ALA A 609 4.73 17.74 12.60
C ALA A 609 5.98 16.88 12.38
N ASN A 610 6.17 16.42 11.14
CA ASN A 610 7.36 15.68 10.72
C ASN A 610 7.83 16.19 9.37
N ILE A 611 9.14 16.39 9.22
CA ILE A 611 9.80 16.74 7.98
C ILE A 611 10.93 15.75 7.72
N ASN A 612 10.96 15.21 6.51
CA ASN A 612 12.06 14.37 6.01
C ASN A 612 12.58 14.99 4.71
N ILE A 613 13.88 15.22 4.63
CA ILE A 613 14.57 15.70 3.43
C ILE A 613 15.66 14.69 3.10
N ALA A 614 15.67 14.17 1.89
CA ALA A 614 16.66 13.22 1.41
C ALA A 614 17.25 13.69 0.08
N ALA A 615 18.55 13.93 0.06
CA ALA A 615 19.33 14.09 -1.17
C ALA A 615 19.75 12.69 -1.64
N PHE A 616 19.56 12.39 -2.92
CA PHE A 616 19.92 11.10 -3.48
C PHE A 616 20.70 11.23 -4.78
N TYR A 617 21.59 10.27 -4.99
CA TYR A 617 22.31 10.07 -6.24
C TYR A 617 22.21 8.59 -6.61
N ARG A 618 21.73 8.31 -7.82
CA ARG A 618 21.62 6.96 -8.39
C ARG A 618 22.36 6.88 -9.71
N ARG A 619 23.06 5.79 -9.92
CA ARG A 619 23.72 5.48 -11.18
C ARG A 619 23.37 4.06 -11.58
N ASN A 620 22.60 3.93 -12.65
CA ASN A 620 22.32 2.65 -13.29
C ASN A 620 23.29 2.44 -14.45
N THR A 621 23.81 1.23 -14.57
CA THR A 621 24.61 0.76 -15.70
C THR A 621 23.93 -0.45 -16.32
N ASP A 622 24.18 -0.69 -17.59
CA ASP A 622 23.46 -1.69 -18.38
C ASP A 622 21.92 -1.42 -18.37
N ASP A 623 21.54 -0.12 -18.40
CA ASP A 623 20.16 0.35 -18.25
C ASP A 623 19.26 -0.24 -19.34
N ILE A 624 18.20 -0.95 -18.93
CA ILE A 624 17.29 -1.65 -19.86
C ILE A 624 16.24 -0.67 -20.35
N GLN A 625 16.37 -0.22 -21.58
CA GLN A 625 15.47 0.74 -22.20
C GLN A 625 14.84 0.18 -23.47
N SER A 626 13.61 0.63 -23.72
CA SER A 626 12.90 0.37 -24.98
C SER A 626 13.42 1.28 -26.08
N PHE A 627 13.68 0.71 -27.24
CA PHE A 627 14.13 1.42 -28.43
C PHE A 627 13.27 1.05 -29.63
N THR A 628 12.80 2.06 -30.36
CA THR A 628 11.94 1.89 -31.53
C THR A 628 12.75 2.15 -32.79
N THR A 629 12.78 1.13 -33.65
CA THR A 629 13.35 1.24 -35.02
C THR A 629 12.20 1.29 -36.01
N PHE A 630 12.30 2.18 -37.00
CA PHE A 630 11.30 2.23 -38.06
C PHE A 630 11.78 1.41 -39.25
N TYR A 631 10.88 0.58 -39.78
CA TYR A 631 11.01 -0.17 -41.01
C TYR A 631 9.94 0.23 -42.00
N SER A 632 10.30 0.65 -43.19
CA SER A 632 9.36 0.88 -44.30
C SER A 632 8.69 -0.43 -44.71
N THR A 633 9.47 -1.52 -44.68
CA THR A 633 9.03 -2.91 -44.86
C THR A 633 9.78 -3.81 -43.89
N LEU A 634 9.05 -4.76 -43.29
CA LEU A 634 9.57 -5.78 -42.36
C LEU A 634 9.00 -7.14 -42.74
N ASP A 635 9.87 -8.06 -43.13
CA ASP A 635 9.48 -9.44 -43.43
C ASP A 635 9.57 -10.30 -42.14
N VAL A 636 8.48 -10.97 -41.81
CA VAL A 636 8.38 -11.88 -40.68
C VAL A 636 7.82 -13.20 -41.18
N ASN A 637 8.67 -14.22 -41.17
CA ASN A 637 8.30 -15.60 -41.57
C ASN A 637 7.48 -15.68 -42.87
N GLY A 638 7.91 -14.90 -43.88
CA GLY A 638 7.27 -14.89 -45.21
C GLY A 638 6.07 -13.94 -45.35
N THR A 639 5.71 -13.21 -44.30
CA THR A 639 4.70 -12.14 -44.34
C THR A 639 5.40 -10.76 -44.27
N THR A 640 5.13 -9.91 -45.27
CA THR A 640 5.69 -8.56 -45.34
C THR A 640 4.73 -7.54 -44.69
N TYR A 641 5.21 -6.86 -43.66
CA TYR A 641 4.53 -5.76 -43.01
C TYR A 641 5.13 -4.43 -43.49
N THR A 642 4.30 -3.41 -43.68
CA THR A 642 4.72 -2.11 -44.19
C THR A 642 4.50 -1.02 -43.13
N ASN A 643 5.39 -0.01 -43.15
CA ASN A 643 5.29 1.15 -42.25
C ASN A 643 5.27 0.73 -40.77
N VAL A 644 6.29 0.02 -40.33
CA VAL A 644 6.35 -0.65 -39.03
C VAL A 644 7.25 0.11 -38.06
N SER A 645 6.74 0.45 -36.88
CA SER A 645 7.52 0.79 -35.70
C SER A 645 7.84 -0.49 -34.94
N TYR A 646 9.08 -0.93 -34.95
CA TYR A 646 9.56 -2.14 -34.26
C TYR A 646 10.19 -1.77 -32.93
N ASN A 647 9.62 -2.24 -31.84
CA ASN A 647 10.05 -1.94 -30.50
C ASN A 647 10.73 -3.14 -29.84
N GLN A 648 11.95 -2.94 -29.34
CA GLN A 648 12.71 -3.96 -28.61
C GLN A 648 13.47 -3.33 -27.45
N ARG A 649 13.73 -4.09 -26.38
CA ARG A 649 14.54 -3.61 -25.26
C ARG A 649 16.02 -3.95 -25.45
N TYR A 650 16.88 -3.01 -25.00
CA TYR A 650 18.33 -3.11 -25.06
C TYR A 650 18.95 -2.60 -23.77
N ASN A 651 20.14 -3.10 -23.43
CA ASN A 651 20.98 -2.46 -22.42
C ASN A 651 21.67 -1.23 -23.06
N LEU A 652 21.12 -0.05 -22.82
CA LEU A 652 21.56 1.20 -23.45
C LEU A 652 22.34 2.08 -22.46
N GLY A 653 23.63 1.81 -22.29
CA GLY A 653 24.55 2.70 -21.59
C GLY A 653 24.27 2.85 -20.09
N SER A 654 24.18 4.09 -19.62
CA SER A 654 23.98 4.40 -18.20
C SER A 654 23.00 5.55 -17.99
N GLU A 655 22.23 5.46 -16.89
CA GLU A 655 21.40 6.54 -16.39
C GLU A 655 21.94 7.04 -15.05
N THR A 656 22.06 8.35 -14.88
CA THR A 656 22.29 8.99 -13.59
C THR A 656 21.11 9.85 -13.21
N ARG A 657 20.71 9.81 -11.94
CA ARG A 657 19.65 10.64 -11.39
C ARG A 657 20.09 11.21 -10.06
N ALA A 658 20.20 12.54 -9.98
CA ALA A 658 20.51 13.27 -8.76
C ALA A 658 19.30 14.13 -8.38
N GLY A 659 18.95 14.15 -7.10
CA GLY A 659 17.75 14.86 -6.70
C GLY A 659 17.56 15.04 -5.21
N ILE A 660 16.46 15.70 -4.85
CA ILE A 660 16.01 15.93 -3.49
C ILE A 660 14.56 15.46 -3.39
N ASN A 661 14.30 14.71 -2.33
CA ASN A 661 12.97 14.33 -1.90
C ASN A 661 12.63 15.05 -0.60
N ILE A 662 11.49 15.74 -0.54
CA ILE A 662 11.01 16.47 0.62
C ILE A 662 9.64 15.91 0.98
N TYR A 663 9.55 15.34 2.16
CA TYR A 663 8.29 14.96 2.77
C TYR A 663 8.01 15.86 3.98
N ALA A 664 6.78 16.36 4.10
CA ALA A 664 6.32 17.08 5.27
C ALA A 664 4.90 16.63 5.65
N SER A 665 4.67 16.42 6.94
CA SER A 665 3.35 16.21 7.54
C SER A 665 3.17 17.24 8.66
N VAL A 666 2.25 18.17 8.49
CA VAL A 666 2.10 19.32 9.39
C VAL A 666 0.64 19.47 9.82
N PRO A 667 0.32 19.33 11.11
CA PRO A 667 -0.95 19.74 11.66
C PRO A 667 -0.98 21.27 11.74
N ILE A 668 -1.62 21.92 10.75
CA ILE A 668 -1.73 23.38 10.68
C ILE A 668 -2.57 23.91 11.83
N THR A 669 -3.66 23.20 12.13
CA THR A 669 -4.52 23.45 13.29
C THR A 669 -4.93 22.12 13.91
N SER A 670 -5.66 22.13 15.02
CA SER A 670 -6.25 20.90 15.59
C SER A 670 -7.25 20.22 14.64
N LYS A 671 -7.74 20.92 13.62
CA LYS A 671 -8.72 20.42 12.64
C LYS A 671 -8.13 20.20 11.26
N LEU A 672 -7.07 20.92 10.86
CA LEU A 672 -6.48 20.87 9.53
C LEU A 672 -5.08 20.27 9.58
N SER A 673 -4.85 19.20 8.84
CA SER A 673 -3.51 18.65 8.60
C SER A 673 -3.18 18.65 7.11
N LEU A 674 -1.92 18.99 6.80
CA LEU A 674 -1.36 18.94 5.46
C LEU A 674 -0.23 17.91 5.42
N ARG A 675 -0.20 17.14 4.34
CA ARG A 675 0.91 16.23 4.00
C ARG A 675 1.33 16.50 2.56
N THR A 676 2.62 16.56 2.33
CA THR A 676 3.18 16.76 0.99
C THR A 676 4.38 15.87 0.78
N ASN A 677 4.55 15.41 -0.46
CA ASN A 677 5.76 14.75 -0.94
C ASN A 677 6.16 15.41 -2.25
N MET A 678 7.36 15.96 -2.28
CA MET A 678 7.92 16.67 -3.43
C MET A 678 9.24 16.04 -3.82
N ILE A 679 9.37 15.65 -5.08
CA ILE A 679 10.60 15.09 -5.64
C ILE A 679 11.05 15.99 -6.77
N PHE A 680 12.30 16.43 -6.70
CA PHE A 680 12.97 17.20 -7.74
C PHE A 680 14.21 16.44 -8.15
N SER A 681 14.40 16.15 -9.43
CA SER A 681 15.57 15.41 -9.89
C SER A 681 16.03 15.82 -11.29
N ASP A 682 17.34 15.88 -11.48
CA ASP A 682 18.00 15.89 -12.78
C ASP A 682 18.31 14.45 -13.20
N ARG A 683 17.86 14.09 -14.39
CA ARG A 683 18.09 12.78 -15.01
C ARG A 683 18.98 12.96 -16.22
N ARG A 684 20.04 12.18 -16.29
CA ARG A 684 20.95 12.14 -17.43
C ARG A 684 21.10 10.72 -17.91
N SER A 685 20.77 10.49 -19.17
CA SER A 685 20.95 9.21 -19.84
C SER A 685 22.09 9.35 -20.86
N ASN A 686 23.14 8.56 -20.69
CA ASN A 686 24.30 8.53 -21.57
C ASN A 686 24.33 7.18 -22.28
N ASN A 687 24.04 7.19 -23.56
CA ASN A 687 23.87 5.99 -24.37
C ASN A 687 24.91 6.01 -25.50
N PRO A 688 25.90 5.11 -25.52
CA PRO A 688 26.86 5.00 -26.61
C PRO A 688 26.15 4.84 -27.96
N GLY A 689 26.51 5.69 -28.94
CA GLY A 689 25.86 5.69 -30.25
C GLY A 689 24.60 6.54 -30.37
N PHE A 690 24.11 7.14 -29.26
CA PHE A 690 22.92 8.00 -29.24
C PHE A 690 23.21 9.34 -28.57
N THR A 691 22.33 10.31 -28.79
CA THR A 691 22.44 11.62 -28.13
C THR A 691 22.15 11.48 -26.64
N SER A 692 23.06 11.98 -25.81
CA SER A 692 22.79 12.05 -24.35
C SER A 692 21.58 12.95 -24.06
N VAL A 693 20.74 12.53 -23.18
CA VAL A 693 19.51 13.23 -22.78
C VAL A 693 19.61 13.69 -21.34
N SER A 694 19.41 14.99 -21.11
CA SER A 694 19.25 15.57 -19.78
C SER A 694 17.83 16.12 -19.62
N ALA A 695 17.21 15.82 -18.48
CA ALA A 695 15.85 16.24 -18.19
C ALA A 695 15.66 16.51 -16.70
N PHE A 696 15.15 17.69 -16.37
CA PHE A 696 14.66 17.98 -15.04
C PHE A 696 13.23 17.47 -14.90
N ALA A 697 12.98 16.66 -13.87
CA ALA A 697 11.69 16.10 -13.56
C ALA A 697 11.27 16.44 -12.12
N TYR A 698 10.01 16.76 -11.92
CA TYR A 698 9.46 17.00 -10.60
C TYR A 698 8.10 16.36 -10.42
N ARG A 699 7.81 15.97 -9.17
CA ARG A 699 6.57 15.35 -8.73
C ARG A 699 6.12 15.99 -7.45
N LEU A 700 4.83 16.28 -7.37
CA LEU A 700 4.24 16.98 -6.26
C LEU A 700 2.99 16.22 -5.81
N ASN A 701 2.96 15.80 -4.56
CA ASN A 701 1.77 15.22 -3.93
C ASN A 701 1.34 16.14 -2.78
N LEU A 702 0.07 16.44 -2.70
CA LEU A 702 -0.53 17.19 -1.61
C LEU A 702 -1.75 16.43 -1.08
N ASN A 703 -1.79 16.22 0.22
CA ASN A 703 -2.95 15.72 0.95
C ASN A 703 -3.34 16.74 2.02
N ALA A 704 -4.59 17.19 2.00
CA ALA A 704 -5.16 18.09 3.02
C ALA A 704 -6.37 17.40 3.65
N GLN A 705 -6.35 17.25 4.97
CA GLN A 705 -7.44 16.65 5.72
C GLN A 705 -8.01 17.66 6.71
N TYR A 706 -9.34 17.85 6.67
CA TYR A 706 -10.06 18.73 7.59
C TYR A 706 -11.07 17.93 8.42
N ASN A 707 -11.00 18.07 9.73
CA ASN A 707 -11.93 17.46 10.69
C ASN A 707 -12.94 18.51 11.16
N PHE A 708 -14.20 18.36 10.75
CA PHE A 708 -15.29 19.27 11.12
C PHE A 708 -15.76 19.07 12.57
N GLY A 709 -15.32 17.99 13.23
CA GLY A 709 -15.89 17.53 14.48
C GLY A 709 -17.06 16.56 14.25
N HIS A 710 -17.66 16.06 15.34
CA HIS A 710 -18.81 15.12 15.29
C HIS A 710 -18.58 13.94 14.34
N ASP A 711 -17.35 13.42 14.27
CA ASP A 711 -16.96 12.31 13.39
C ASP A 711 -17.17 12.56 11.88
N LEU A 712 -17.20 13.84 11.46
CA LEU A 712 -17.23 14.26 10.06
C LEU A 712 -15.86 14.77 9.62
N SER A 713 -15.32 14.26 8.53
CA SER A 713 -14.05 14.69 7.94
C SER A 713 -14.12 14.82 6.43
N ALA A 714 -13.33 15.73 5.88
CA ALA A 714 -13.10 15.84 4.44
C ALA A 714 -11.61 15.75 4.13
N GLU A 715 -11.31 15.32 2.92
CA GLU A 715 -9.95 15.17 2.43
C GLU A 715 -9.85 15.61 0.98
N PHE A 716 -8.79 16.33 0.68
CA PHE A 716 -8.30 16.61 -0.66
C PHE A 716 -6.99 15.86 -0.87
N PHE A 717 -6.85 15.18 -1.99
CA PHE A 717 -5.60 14.61 -2.47
C PHE A 717 -5.33 15.10 -3.89
N GLY A 718 -4.11 15.58 -4.15
CA GLY A 718 -3.66 16.00 -5.47
C GLY A 718 -2.28 15.42 -5.79
N ASN A 719 -2.11 14.99 -7.04
CA ASN A 719 -0.85 14.49 -7.59
C ASN A 719 -0.56 15.18 -8.91
N TYR A 720 0.67 15.64 -9.07
CA TYR A 720 1.21 16.19 -10.31
C TYR A 720 2.56 15.56 -10.64
N ASN A 721 2.69 15.01 -11.85
CA ASN A 721 3.94 14.53 -12.41
C ASN A 721 4.28 15.35 -13.64
N SER A 722 5.51 15.89 -13.70
CA SER A 722 5.99 16.59 -14.90
C SER A 722 6.20 15.63 -16.06
N SER A 723 6.18 16.13 -17.27
CA SER A 723 6.61 15.38 -18.45
C SER A 723 8.09 15.00 -18.33
N GLN A 724 8.49 13.87 -18.92
CA GLN A 724 9.87 13.38 -18.88
C GLN A 724 10.39 13.17 -20.30
N LYS A 725 11.60 13.66 -20.58
CA LYS A 725 12.30 13.38 -21.84
C LYS A 725 12.97 12.01 -21.77
N GLY A 726 12.77 11.18 -22.77
CA GLY A 726 13.46 9.92 -23.02
C GLY A 726 14.45 10.05 -24.19
N ILE A 727 15.13 8.95 -24.53
CA ILE A 727 16.10 8.89 -25.63
C ILE A 727 15.42 9.21 -26.97
N GLN A 728 14.22 8.70 -27.17
CA GLN A 728 13.46 8.81 -28.42
C GLN A 728 12.14 9.58 -28.24
N GLY A 729 12.06 10.55 -27.31
CA GLY A 729 10.82 11.31 -27.20
C GLY A 729 10.50 11.80 -25.81
N THR A 730 9.20 12.01 -25.55
CA THR A 730 8.71 12.54 -24.28
C THR A 730 7.58 11.69 -23.73
N ASN A 731 7.63 11.41 -22.44
CA ASN A 731 6.52 10.85 -21.69
C ASN A 731 5.59 11.97 -21.21
N PRO A 732 4.28 11.73 -21.09
CA PRO A 732 3.29 12.76 -20.76
C PRO A 732 3.39 13.24 -19.31
N LYS A 733 2.99 14.49 -19.09
CA LYS A 733 2.64 14.97 -17.74
C LYS A 733 1.35 14.33 -17.26
N PHE A 734 1.18 14.28 -15.94
CA PHE A 734 0.01 13.69 -15.33
C PHE A 734 -0.51 14.55 -14.16
N VAL A 735 -1.85 14.75 -14.10
CA VAL A 735 -2.55 15.43 -13.01
C VAL A 735 -3.73 14.58 -12.57
N PHE A 736 -3.80 14.33 -11.27
CA PHE A 736 -4.92 13.62 -10.66
C PHE A 736 -5.26 14.25 -9.31
N TYR A 737 -6.54 14.42 -9.00
CA TYR A 737 -6.99 14.88 -7.69
C TYR A 737 -8.29 14.21 -7.28
N ASN A 738 -8.47 14.08 -5.97
CA ASN A 738 -9.61 13.43 -5.34
C ASN A 738 -10.12 14.24 -4.17
N LEU A 739 -11.44 14.37 -4.07
CA LEU A 739 -12.16 14.92 -2.93
C LEU A 739 -12.90 13.78 -2.23
N ALA A 740 -12.82 13.72 -0.93
CA ALA A 740 -13.54 12.72 -0.14
C ALA A 740 -14.17 13.37 1.09
N MET A 741 -15.36 12.93 1.46
CA MET A 741 -16.02 13.29 2.71
C MET A 741 -16.50 12.01 3.39
N ARG A 742 -16.29 11.89 4.70
CA ARG A 742 -16.66 10.70 5.49
C ARG A 742 -17.32 11.12 6.79
N LYS A 743 -18.44 10.45 7.08
CA LYS A 743 -19.14 10.52 8.37
C LYS A 743 -19.07 9.14 9.04
N MET A 744 -18.66 9.13 10.31
CA MET A 744 -18.69 7.92 11.14
C MET A 744 -19.87 7.99 12.13
N PHE A 745 -20.40 6.82 12.50
CA PHE A 745 -21.49 6.66 13.46
C PHE A 745 -21.39 5.31 14.20
N MET A 746 -22.31 5.03 15.12
CA MET A 746 -22.32 3.82 15.95
C MET A 746 -20.98 3.66 16.72
N ASN A 747 -20.52 4.72 17.40
CA ASN A 747 -19.22 4.76 18.06
C ASN A 747 -18.06 4.36 17.12
N LYS A 748 -18.05 4.92 15.91
CA LYS A 748 -17.06 4.68 14.84
C LYS A 748 -17.03 3.26 14.28
N LYS A 749 -18.07 2.44 14.56
CA LYS A 749 -18.21 1.11 13.98
C LYS A 749 -18.71 1.14 12.54
N ALA A 750 -19.52 2.13 12.19
CA ALA A 750 -20.02 2.31 10.83
C ALA A 750 -19.55 3.63 10.23
N SER A 751 -19.39 3.70 8.91
CA SER A 751 -19.14 4.95 8.20
C SER A 751 -19.77 4.97 6.82
N ILE A 752 -20.15 6.17 6.39
CA ILE A 752 -20.51 6.48 5.01
C ILE A 752 -19.49 7.46 4.46
N GLY A 753 -18.98 7.22 3.25
CA GLY A 753 -18.06 8.10 2.54
C GLY A 753 -18.61 8.48 1.18
N LEU A 754 -18.37 9.73 0.76
CA LEU A 754 -18.56 10.23 -0.58
C LEU A 754 -17.20 10.53 -1.18
N THR A 755 -16.99 10.18 -2.44
CA THR A 755 -15.74 10.44 -3.16
C THR A 755 -16.02 11.05 -4.53
N ALA A 756 -15.17 11.98 -4.94
CA ALA A 756 -15.22 12.60 -6.25
C ALA A 756 -13.79 12.69 -6.80
N SER A 757 -13.45 11.85 -7.76
CA SER A 757 -12.17 11.86 -8.44
C SER A 757 -12.25 12.74 -9.67
N ASN A 758 -11.34 13.70 -9.81
CA ASN A 758 -11.29 14.65 -10.93
C ASN A 758 -12.68 15.20 -11.30
N PRO A 759 -13.47 15.74 -10.34
CA PRO A 759 -14.87 16.09 -10.58
C PRO A 759 -15.09 17.09 -11.72
N PHE A 760 -14.09 17.90 -12.06
CA PHE A 760 -14.14 18.95 -13.09
C PHE A 760 -13.47 18.57 -14.40
N ALA A 761 -12.90 17.34 -14.52
CA ALA A 761 -12.21 16.90 -15.73
C ALA A 761 -12.59 15.45 -16.05
N LYS A 762 -13.34 15.25 -17.14
CA LYS A 762 -13.73 13.90 -17.60
C LYS A 762 -12.51 13.07 -18.00
N TYR A 763 -11.54 13.69 -18.64
CA TYR A 763 -10.32 13.05 -19.12
C TYR A 763 -9.08 13.78 -18.65
N VAL A 764 -7.99 13.03 -18.45
CA VAL A 764 -6.63 13.55 -18.42
C VAL A 764 -5.98 13.27 -19.77
N SER A 765 -5.48 14.33 -20.40
CA SER A 765 -4.79 14.25 -21.67
C SER A 765 -3.35 13.78 -21.44
N GLN A 766 -2.97 12.69 -22.11
CA GLN A 766 -1.62 12.15 -22.14
C GLN A 766 -1.07 12.25 -23.55
N SER A 767 -0.20 13.25 -23.76
CA SER A 767 0.48 13.46 -25.03
C SER A 767 1.93 13.01 -24.91
N SER A 768 2.37 12.12 -25.81
CA SER A 768 3.74 11.65 -25.94
C SER A 768 4.24 11.80 -27.34
N THR A 769 5.55 11.90 -27.50
CA THR A 769 6.24 11.90 -28.80
C THR A 769 7.24 10.77 -28.84
N THR A 770 7.43 10.19 -30.01
CA THR A 770 8.49 9.21 -30.28
C THR A 770 9.14 9.56 -31.62
N PHE A 771 10.44 9.57 -31.67
CA PHE A 771 11.15 9.87 -32.89
C PHE A 771 12.39 8.96 -33.05
N GLY A 772 12.82 8.81 -34.27
CA GLY A 772 14.00 8.04 -34.64
C GLY A 772 14.42 8.36 -36.05
N ASN A 773 15.39 7.58 -36.57
CA ASN A 773 15.80 7.73 -37.96
C ASN A 773 14.63 7.42 -38.89
N GLY A 774 14.25 8.39 -39.72
CA GLY A 774 13.19 8.23 -40.71
C GLY A 774 11.76 8.31 -40.17
N PHE A 775 11.53 8.64 -38.91
CA PHE A 775 10.16 8.82 -38.41
C PHE A 775 10.02 9.80 -37.25
N TYR A 776 8.84 10.40 -37.16
CA TYR A 776 8.35 11.18 -36.01
C TYR A 776 6.89 10.80 -35.72
N GLN A 777 6.58 10.50 -34.46
CA GLN A 777 5.25 10.07 -34.06
C GLN A 777 4.76 10.86 -32.85
N THR A 778 3.51 11.29 -32.89
CA THR A 778 2.79 11.87 -31.75
C THR A 778 1.65 10.94 -31.35
N ASN A 779 1.47 10.76 -30.06
CA ASN A 779 0.36 10.00 -29.49
C ASN A 779 -0.40 10.87 -28.49
N LEU A 780 -1.70 10.94 -28.61
CA LEU A 780 -2.59 11.54 -27.64
C LEU A 780 -3.56 10.47 -27.12
N ARG A 781 -3.58 10.24 -25.83
CA ARG A 781 -4.52 9.36 -25.15
C ARG A 781 -5.33 10.18 -24.14
N LEU A 782 -6.65 10.10 -24.23
CA LEU A 782 -7.57 10.71 -23.28
C LEU A 782 -7.98 9.66 -22.26
N VAL A 783 -7.39 9.73 -21.06
CA VAL A 783 -7.64 8.76 -19.99
C VAL A 783 -8.84 9.23 -19.18
N PRO A 784 -9.93 8.46 -19.10
CA PRO A 784 -11.08 8.83 -18.31
C PRO A 784 -10.73 8.74 -16.82
N VAL A 785 -10.91 9.83 -16.06
CA VAL A 785 -10.53 9.94 -14.66
C VAL A 785 -11.68 10.41 -13.76
N GLN A 786 -12.70 11.08 -14.32
CA GLN A 786 -13.83 11.55 -13.55
C GLN A 786 -14.62 10.37 -12.96
N SER A 787 -14.83 10.38 -11.67
CA SER A 787 -15.61 9.36 -10.98
C SER A 787 -16.22 9.92 -9.70
N PHE A 788 -17.48 9.52 -9.44
CA PHE A 788 -18.20 9.79 -8.21
C PHE A 788 -18.55 8.45 -7.56
N GLY A 789 -18.45 8.38 -6.25
CA GLY A 789 -18.68 7.13 -5.54
C GLY A 789 -19.19 7.33 -4.12
N ILE A 790 -19.83 6.29 -3.61
CA ILE A 790 -20.26 6.14 -2.22
C ILE A 790 -19.58 4.90 -1.63
N SER A 791 -19.17 4.99 -0.38
CA SER A 791 -18.60 3.87 0.37
C SER A 791 -19.32 3.67 1.69
N LEU A 792 -19.49 2.41 2.06
CA LEU A 792 -20.06 1.96 3.32
C LEU A 792 -19.05 1.05 4.00
N SER A 793 -18.80 1.26 5.29
CA SER A 793 -17.94 0.40 6.09
C SER A 793 -18.64 0.06 7.41
N TYR A 794 -18.56 -1.21 7.80
CA TYR A 794 -19.07 -1.68 9.08
C TYR A 794 -18.05 -2.60 9.74
N LYS A 795 -17.72 -2.31 11.02
CA LYS A 795 -16.84 -3.10 11.88
C LYS A 795 -17.66 -3.79 12.96
N PHE A 796 -17.48 -5.07 13.13
CA PHE A 796 -18.20 -5.88 14.12
C PHE A 796 -17.24 -6.64 15.02
N GLY A 797 -17.78 -7.15 16.15
CA GLY A 797 -17.04 -7.91 17.15
C GLY A 797 -16.38 -7.04 18.22
N LYS A 798 -15.88 -7.69 19.26
CA LYS A 798 -15.14 -7.07 20.37
C LYS A 798 -13.66 -7.42 20.24
N LEU A 799 -12.83 -6.42 20.39
CA LEU A 799 -11.39 -6.58 20.61
C LEU A 799 -11.16 -6.54 22.12
N GLU A 800 -10.88 -7.68 22.72
CA GLU A 800 -10.41 -7.73 24.10
C GLU A 800 -8.89 -7.84 24.10
N PHE A 801 -8.23 -6.74 24.48
CA PHE A 801 -6.80 -6.75 24.73
C PHE A 801 -6.58 -7.40 26.10
N LYS A 802 -6.14 -8.64 26.16
CA LYS A 802 -5.51 -9.15 27.35
C LYS A 802 -4.19 -8.39 27.52
N LYS A 803 -4.04 -7.62 28.61
CA LYS A 803 -2.72 -7.12 29.03
C LYS A 803 -1.81 -8.33 29.17
N ASP A 804 -0.81 -8.40 28.33
CA ASP A 804 0.24 -9.41 28.47
C ASP A 804 0.98 -9.06 29.75
N ASN A 805 1.09 -10.00 30.70
CA ASN A 805 1.87 -9.81 31.93
C ASN A 805 3.36 -9.58 31.65
N ARG A 806 3.79 -9.59 30.38
CA ARG A 806 5.13 -9.26 29.95
C ARG A 806 5.38 -7.75 29.91
N ASP A 807 4.37 -6.94 29.57
CA ASP A 807 4.50 -5.47 29.56
C ASP A 807 4.73 -4.91 30.97
N ASN A 808 4.22 -5.59 31.99
CA ASN A 808 4.47 -5.20 33.41
C ASN A 808 5.91 -5.53 33.89
N LYS A 809 6.64 -6.44 33.23
CA LYS A 809 8.06 -6.71 33.58
C LYS A 809 9.03 -5.80 32.83
N GLU A 810 8.68 -5.31 31.66
CA GLU A 810 9.47 -4.30 30.96
C GLU A 810 9.32 -2.91 31.60
N ASP A 811 8.13 -2.56 32.09
CA ASP A 811 7.89 -1.31 32.80
C ASP A 811 8.57 -1.32 34.20
N ASP A 812 8.63 -2.45 34.89
CA ASP A 812 9.36 -2.58 36.18
C ASP A 812 10.89 -2.52 36.01
N ASN A 813 11.43 -2.96 34.87
CA ASN A 813 12.85 -2.85 34.57
C ASN A 813 13.27 -1.45 34.05
N MET A 814 12.36 -0.69 33.43
CA MET A 814 12.64 0.71 33.04
C MET A 814 12.59 1.67 34.22
N ASN A 815 11.78 1.37 35.27
CA ASN A 815 11.73 2.22 36.48
C ASN A 815 12.84 1.99 37.49
N ASN A 816 13.61 0.92 37.37
CA ASN A 816 14.75 0.67 38.28
C ASN A 816 16.11 1.27 37.83
N ASN A 817 16.14 1.98 36.69
CA ASN A 817 17.34 2.66 36.16
C ASN A 817 17.26 4.21 36.19
N SER A 818 16.40 4.80 37.02
CA SER A 818 16.55 6.23 37.34
C SER A 818 17.56 6.41 38.44
N ASP A 819 18.79 6.76 38.08
CA ASP A 819 19.86 7.25 38.95
C ASP A 819 19.37 8.44 39.78
N ASN A 820 19.13 8.18 41.07
CA ASN A 820 19.15 9.23 42.06
C ASN A 820 20.59 9.35 42.61
N PRO A 821 21.18 10.54 42.61
CA PRO A 821 22.47 10.75 43.25
C PRO A 821 22.34 10.55 44.77
N PRO A 822 23.37 10.02 45.44
CA PRO A 822 23.32 9.75 46.85
C PRO A 822 23.23 11.07 47.65
N THR A 823 22.13 11.26 48.37
CA THR A 823 22.04 12.31 49.39
C THR A 823 22.91 11.93 50.59
N GLU A 824 23.92 12.73 50.87
CA GLU A 824 24.72 12.67 52.09
C GLU A 824 23.78 12.80 53.30
N LYS A 825 23.84 11.81 54.19
CA LYS A 825 23.26 11.93 55.53
C LYS A 825 24.24 12.71 56.45
N PRO A 826 23.76 13.63 57.32
CA PRO A 826 24.62 14.30 58.30
C PRO A 826 25.14 13.29 59.31
N LYS A 827 26.42 13.41 59.63
CA LYS A 827 27.06 12.71 60.74
C LYS A 827 26.53 13.27 62.07
N ASP A 828 25.81 12.47 62.85
CA ASP A 828 25.65 12.71 64.26
C ASP A 828 26.70 11.92 65.00
N ASN A 829 27.50 12.70 65.69
CA ASN A 829 28.53 12.28 66.62
C ASN A 829 27.88 12.00 67.99
N ASN A 830 27.92 10.74 68.48
CA ASN A 830 28.03 10.54 69.91
C ASN A 830 28.58 9.17 70.26
N GLY A 831 29.55 9.19 71.07
CA GLY A 831 30.37 8.10 71.50
C GLY A 831 29.75 7.16 72.51
N GLY A 832 30.47 6.11 72.79
CA GLY A 832 30.34 5.37 74.02
C GLY A 832 30.33 3.87 73.96
N GLY A 833 31.47 3.26 74.11
CA GLY A 833 31.66 2.23 75.13
C GLY A 833 31.28 0.78 74.80
N GLY A 834 32.28 -0.09 74.67
CA GLY A 834 32.30 -1.25 75.50
C GLY A 834 32.15 -2.66 74.88
N LYS A 835 33.30 -3.26 74.66
CA LYS A 835 33.75 -4.63 75.02
C LYS A 835 32.93 -5.89 74.53
N SER A 836 33.69 -6.70 73.83
CA SER A 836 33.98 -8.15 73.99
C SER A 836 32.84 -9.16 73.69
N LYS A 837 33.02 -10.02 72.85
CA LYS A 837 33.75 -11.31 72.78
C LYS A 837 33.78 -11.79 71.31
#